data_4df5b854915e23f7fe1c0272a814c70d
#
_entry.id   4df5b854915e23f7fe1c0272a814c70d
#
_cell.length_a   1.000
_cell.length_b   1.000
_cell.length_c   1.000
_cell.angle_alpha   90.00
_cell.angle_beta   90.00
_cell.angle_gamma   90.00
#
_symmetry.space_group_name_H-M   'P 1'
#
loop_
_entity.id
_entity.type
_entity.pdbx_description
1 polymer ?
#
loop_
_entity_poly.entity_id
_entity_poly.type
_entity_poly.pdbx_seq_one_letter_code
_entity_poly.pdbx_strand_id
1 'polypeptide(L)'
;PSKAIDGTKLTSDMEVKIVRDGEVIQEMGAIKPGQKYYYLDNYAQNGYNYYSVIASNDEGVGRESKVVEAYVGEDTPAKVQNIKYSVDNDVITLTWDPVTTGQHGGYMPDGGMSYNVYEIHEGNTGADLELIDCVEEPKVGISYEVNNGDQDMINYALGAENSVGEGPRAMSPGIIVGKPYDLPFEEHFKGGRLDNSMWFIEEKGSEESTFSLMQGFSADGDGGCAGYVSASDKDAALLGSGKISLKGAANPTLVFSTKSTLADAKGKVVVYIRKPDLSEKQLCVVDYSKLDNSAKDWHTTSVTIPAEYTSLPYVMFTFVTSAVEGESVYFDQIYVRDVVAKDLRATLSVPSKVRKGDKVTAHVMVTNMGSVAVDNYTVNLYAGDKMVDTKTVKESLASYASHTEVLTYSTSVVDASPLKLKAEVVVEGESTPEDNEDAAEVVLNASTLTGPDAVTATASDESTVVVEWTKVNETSDRVTDGFDAYAAWSKDSFGDWTSVYGEKGIAKGPFSKTYPHPNENQRFAYTVVEPSTWLPTELLDKYACLKPHSGIHYLASFYSVENSQFIPADNWLISPSLSGEAQTVSFWANNFNAQGTKYSENFEVLYSTSGITLDDFKSTGKKFEATTGEWKEYTVDLPAGATYFAIHNNTADTYMFMIDDVTYTAGCGKVLGYNVYRDGKLLKRIEPNAELRITDKAPSGKHTYAVSALYAGGESEATKSAVVTGINGVVNAIDGTFDVFTVDGKRIAKGVTSLDGIARGFYIVNGKKVVRK
;
A
#
# COMPACT_ATOMS: atom_id res chain seq x y z
N PRO A 1 -64.12 -29.62 -7.17
CA PRO A 1 -64.45 -28.36 -6.52
C PRO A 1 -65.64 -28.52 -5.55
N SER A 2 -65.81 -27.62 -4.60
CA SER A 2 -66.95 -27.53 -3.68
C SER A 2 -67.85 -26.32 -4.00
N LYS A 3 -67.42 -25.47 -4.92
CA LYS A 3 -68.09 -24.27 -5.34
C LYS A 3 -68.06 -24.10 -6.87
N ALA A 4 -69.09 -23.51 -7.44
CA ALA A 4 -69.15 -23.06 -8.82
C ALA A 4 -68.24 -21.84 -9.05
N ILE A 5 -68.07 -21.41 -10.29
CA ILE A 5 -67.23 -20.24 -10.68
C ILE A 5 -67.72 -18.94 -10.02
N ASP A 6 -69.03 -18.80 -9.82
CA ASP A 6 -69.66 -17.63 -9.15
C ASP A 6 -69.59 -17.68 -7.60
N GLY A 7 -69.00 -18.73 -7.03
CA GLY A 7 -68.82 -18.93 -5.60
C GLY A 7 -69.96 -19.65 -4.91
N THR A 8 -71.04 -20.03 -5.61
CA THR A 8 -72.17 -20.79 -5.08
C THR A 8 -71.73 -22.24 -4.72
N LYS A 9 -72.37 -22.85 -3.69
CA LYS A 9 -72.06 -24.19 -3.28
C LYS A 9 -72.62 -25.21 -4.28
N LEU A 10 -71.81 -26.08 -4.78
CA LEU A 10 -72.21 -27.19 -5.65
C LEU A 10 -72.90 -28.26 -4.84
N THR A 11 -74.06 -28.76 -5.31
CA THR A 11 -74.90 -29.79 -4.65
C THR A 11 -75.13 -31.00 -5.56
N SER A 12 -75.05 -30.83 -6.89
CA SER A 12 -75.20 -31.94 -7.85
C SER A 12 -73.92 -32.73 -8.04
N ASP A 13 -74.02 -33.98 -8.43
CA ASP A 13 -72.89 -34.81 -8.80
C ASP A 13 -72.21 -34.16 -10.03
N MET A 14 -70.87 -34.39 -10.15
CA MET A 14 -70.04 -33.83 -11.22
C MET A 14 -69.40 -34.97 -12.01
N GLU A 15 -69.08 -34.67 -13.23
CA GLU A 15 -68.10 -35.41 -14.03
C GLU A 15 -66.75 -34.69 -13.86
N VAL A 16 -65.67 -35.47 -13.75
CA VAL A 16 -64.30 -34.92 -13.66
C VAL A 16 -63.46 -35.58 -14.72
N LYS A 17 -62.85 -34.78 -15.56
CA LYS A 17 -61.81 -35.23 -16.50
C LYS A 17 -60.45 -34.97 -15.88
N ILE A 18 -59.64 -36.01 -15.92
CA ILE A 18 -58.22 -35.88 -15.56
C ILE A 18 -57.45 -35.72 -16.85
N VAL A 19 -56.69 -34.67 -16.92
CA VAL A 19 -55.88 -34.25 -18.07
C VAL A 19 -54.43 -34.48 -17.72
N ARG A 20 -53.65 -35.09 -18.60
CA ARG A 20 -52.22 -35.21 -18.57
C ARG A 20 -51.64 -34.65 -19.87
N ASP A 21 -50.71 -33.72 -19.81
CA ASP A 21 -50.02 -33.14 -20.96
C ASP A 21 -50.96 -32.58 -22.02
N GLY A 22 -52.13 -32.05 -21.60
CA GLY A 22 -53.19 -31.51 -22.45
C GLY A 22 -54.19 -32.52 -22.98
N GLU A 23 -54.00 -33.81 -22.72
CA GLU A 23 -54.91 -34.90 -23.16
C GLU A 23 -55.73 -35.47 -22.00
N VAL A 24 -57.03 -35.74 -22.23
CA VAL A 24 -57.89 -36.38 -21.25
C VAL A 24 -57.51 -37.85 -21.15
N ILE A 25 -56.98 -38.26 -20.01
CA ILE A 25 -56.54 -39.66 -19.74
C ILE A 25 -57.57 -40.46 -18.98
N GLN A 26 -58.52 -39.79 -18.27
CA GLN A 26 -59.57 -40.43 -17.51
C GLN A 26 -60.78 -39.51 -17.36
N GLU A 27 -61.96 -40.11 -17.46
CA GLU A 27 -63.24 -39.49 -17.11
C GLU A 27 -63.85 -40.23 -15.92
N MET A 28 -64.25 -39.47 -14.92
CA MET A 28 -64.88 -40.01 -13.67
C MET A 28 -66.24 -39.37 -13.49
N GLY A 29 -67.28 -40.15 -13.47
CA GLY A 29 -68.69 -39.69 -13.23
C GLY A 29 -69.13 -39.85 -11.76
N ALA A 30 -70.26 -39.22 -11.41
CA ALA A 30 -70.87 -39.27 -10.08
C ALA A 30 -69.95 -38.81 -8.92
N ILE A 31 -69.10 -37.83 -9.17
CA ILE A 31 -68.17 -37.22 -8.20
C ILE A 31 -68.91 -36.27 -7.30
N LYS A 32 -68.90 -36.48 -5.97
CA LYS A 32 -69.55 -35.66 -4.98
C LYS A 32 -68.75 -34.35 -4.76
N PRO A 33 -69.32 -33.16 -4.78
CA PRO A 33 -68.65 -31.91 -4.54
C PRO A 33 -67.91 -31.87 -3.19
N GLY A 34 -66.68 -31.44 -3.19
CA GLY A 34 -65.86 -31.26 -1.95
C GLY A 34 -65.27 -32.55 -1.38
N GLN A 35 -65.52 -33.72 -1.91
CA GLN A 35 -64.91 -34.97 -1.51
C GLN A 35 -63.57 -35.20 -2.20
N LYS A 36 -62.68 -35.99 -1.56
CA LYS A 36 -61.39 -36.38 -2.14
C LYS A 36 -61.58 -37.69 -2.93
N TYR A 37 -61.05 -37.70 -4.14
CA TYR A 37 -60.95 -38.88 -4.99
C TYR A 37 -59.50 -39.09 -5.41
N TYR A 38 -59.18 -40.34 -5.70
CA TYR A 38 -57.83 -40.76 -6.10
C TYR A 38 -57.94 -41.45 -7.45
N TYR A 39 -57.02 -41.11 -8.33
CA TYR A 39 -56.82 -41.79 -9.57
C TYR A 39 -55.35 -42.21 -9.65
N LEU A 40 -55.04 -43.44 -10.04
CA LEU A 40 -53.69 -43.97 -10.27
C LEU A 40 -53.48 -44.03 -11.78
N ASP A 41 -52.58 -43.20 -12.27
CA ASP A 41 -52.14 -43.24 -13.66
C ASP A 41 -51.03 -44.30 -13.85
N ASN A 42 -51.38 -45.44 -14.37
CA ASN A 42 -50.45 -46.54 -14.65
C ASN A 42 -49.74 -46.39 -15.99
N TYR A 43 -50.05 -45.35 -16.75
CA TYR A 43 -49.51 -45.14 -18.11
C TYR A 43 -48.77 -43.81 -18.22
N ALA A 44 -48.37 -43.22 -17.10
CA ALA A 44 -47.59 -42.01 -17.09
C ALA A 44 -46.24 -42.26 -17.82
N GLN A 45 -45.79 -41.24 -18.56
CA GLN A 45 -44.53 -41.33 -19.30
C GLN A 45 -43.35 -41.07 -18.33
N ASN A 46 -42.19 -41.67 -18.60
CA ASN A 46 -40.98 -41.32 -17.88
C ASN A 46 -40.64 -39.84 -18.12
N GLY A 47 -40.27 -39.13 -17.07
CA GLY A 47 -40.00 -37.69 -17.07
C GLY A 47 -41.15 -36.90 -16.49
N TYR A 48 -41.23 -35.63 -16.84
CA TYR A 48 -42.25 -34.71 -16.34
C TYR A 48 -43.60 -34.96 -17.01
N ASN A 49 -44.65 -35.11 -16.21
CA ASN A 49 -46.04 -35.19 -16.62
C ASN A 49 -46.80 -34.04 -15.94
N TYR A 50 -47.63 -33.36 -16.71
CA TYR A 50 -48.39 -32.16 -16.27
C TYR A 50 -49.86 -32.49 -16.12
N TYR A 51 -50.36 -32.58 -14.88
CA TYR A 51 -51.72 -32.97 -14.59
C TYR A 51 -52.62 -31.78 -14.27
N SER A 52 -53.80 -31.81 -14.81
CA SER A 52 -54.91 -30.91 -14.42
C SER A 52 -56.21 -31.65 -14.36
N VAL A 53 -57.24 -31.02 -13.79
CA VAL A 53 -58.58 -31.56 -13.72
C VAL A 53 -59.60 -30.53 -14.19
N ILE A 54 -60.59 -31.03 -14.96
CA ILE A 54 -61.73 -30.26 -15.41
C ILE A 54 -62.97 -30.90 -14.80
N ALA A 55 -63.80 -30.16 -14.09
CA ALA A 55 -65.04 -30.62 -13.56
C ALA A 55 -66.21 -30.02 -14.33
N SER A 56 -67.24 -30.80 -14.62
CA SER A 56 -68.49 -30.38 -15.29
C SER A 56 -69.71 -30.98 -14.59
N ASN A 57 -70.83 -30.38 -14.75
CA ASN A 57 -72.14 -30.86 -14.35
C ASN A 57 -73.18 -30.41 -15.41
N ASP A 58 -74.46 -30.68 -15.20
CA ASP A 58 -75.58 -30.28 -16.11
C ASP A 58 -75.68 -28.78 -16.37
N GLU A 59 -75.06 -27.97 -15.49
CA GLU A 59 -75.07 -26.49 -15.61
C GLU A 59 -73.90 -25.95 -16.45
N GLY A 60 -72.87 -26.78 -16.70
CA GLY A 60 -71.76 -26.39 -17.53
C GLY A 60 -70.38 -26.97 -17.12
N VAL A 61 -69.34 -26.50 -17.84
CA VAL A 61 -67.94 -26.92 -17.63
C VAL A 61 -67.20 -25.87 -16.79
N GLY A 62 -66.60 -26.33 -15.71
CA GLY A 62 -65.77 -25.49 -14.85
C GLY A 62 -64.43 -25.14 -15.51
N ARG A 63 -63.68 -24.22 -14.86
CA ARG A 63 -62.32 -23.93 -15.28
C ARG A 63 -61.40 -25.10 -14.97
N GLU A 64 -60.48 -25.34 -15.87
CA GLU A 64 -59.37 -26.24 -15.60
C GLU A 64 -58.59 -25.83 -14.35
N SER A 65 -58.21 -26.80 -13.54
CA SER A 65 -57.39 -26.55 -12.35
C SER A 65 -56.03 -25.98 -12.72
N LYS A 66 -55.28 -25.46 -11.74
CA LYS A 66 -53.84 -25.26 -11.92
C LYS A 66 -53.19 -26.58 -12.29
N VAL A 67 -52.24 -26.50 -13.20
CA VAL A 67 -51.41 -27.65 -13.57
C VAL A 67 -50.56 -28.05 -12.39
N VAL A 68 -50.43 -29.34 -12.11
CA VAL A 68 -49.55 -29.95 -11.14
C VAL A 68 -48.52 -30.77 -11.93
N GLU A 69 -47.29 -30.50 -11.71
CA GLU A 69 -46.15 -31.21 -12.28
C GLU A 69 -45.82 -32.44 -11.43
N ALA A 70 -45.56 -33.57 -12.06
CA ALA A 70 -45.11 -34.81 -11.42
C ALA A 70 -44.02 -35.47 -12.28
N TYR A 71 -42.89 -35.80 -11.70
CA TYR A 71 -41.84 -36.56 -12.36
C TYR A 71 -42.07 -38.05 -12.13
N VAL A 72 -41.97 -38.84 -13.19
CA VAL A 72 -42.20 -40.29 -13.18
C VAL A 72 -40.99 -41.00 -13.73
N GLY A 73 -40.57 -42.07 -13.05
CA GLY A 73 -39.41 -42.89 -13.44
C GLY A 73 -38.26 -42.77 -12.45
N GLU A 74 -37.16 -43.41 -12.83
CA GLU A 74 -35.92 -43.34 -12.08
C GLU A 74 -35.33 -41.93 -12.17
N ASP A 75 -34.81 -41.44 -11.04
CA ASP A 75 -34.35 -40.07 -10.88
C ASP A 75 -32.92 -40.02 -10.32
N THR A 76 -32.16 -39.02 -10.71
CA THR A 76 -30.87 -38.69 -10.08
C THR A 76 -31.10 -38.17 -8.66
N PRO A 77 -30.11 -38.32 -7.75
CA PRO A 77 -30.26 -37.83 -6.36
C PRO A 77 -30.47 -36.31 -6.29
N ALA A 78 -31.20 -35.86 -5.28
CA ALA A 78 -31.34 -34.48 -4.98
C ALA A 78 -30.01 -33.88 -4.48
N LYS A 79 -29.91 -32.56 -4.52
CA LYS A 79 -28.74 -31.80 -4.06
C LYS A 79 -28.44 -32.10 -2.58
N VAL A 80 -27.18 -32.37 -2.25
CA VAL A 80 -26.69 -32.54 -0.89
C VAL A 80 -27.03 -31.34 -0.02
N GLN A 81 -27.44 -31.59 1.25
CA GLN A 81 -27.87 -30.57 2.20
C GLN A 81 -27.05 -30.62 3.49
N ASN A 82 -27.01 -29.47 4.20
CA ASN A 82 -26.43 -29.35 5.54
C ASN A 82 -24.96 -29.80 5.63
N ILE A 83 -24.16 -29.39 4.66
CA ILE A 83 -22.70 -29.65 4.67
C ILE A 83 -22.08 -28.94 5.87
N LYS A 84 -21.39 -29.71 6.72
CA LYS A 84 -20.64 -29.23 7.89
C LYS A 84 -19.21 -29.71 7.78
N TYR A 85 -18.30 -28.99 8.43
CA TYR A 85 -16.91 -29.38 8.51
C TYR A 85 -16.32 -29.25 9.90
N SER A 86 -15.24 -29.96 10.14
CA SER A 86 -14.29 -29.75 11.23
C SER A 86 -12.87 -29.94 10.70
N VAL A 87 -11.90 -29.22 11.29
CA VAL A 87 -10.48 -29.34 10.96
C VAL A 87 -9.73 -29.81 12.20
N ASP A 88 -9.02 -30.92 12.10
CA ASP A 88 -8.20 -31.48 13.17
C ASP A 88 -6.94 -32.14 12.61
N ASN A 89 -5.76 -31.79 13.14
CA ASN A 89 -4.47 -32.37 12.76
C ASN A 89 -4.25 -32.45 11.22
N ASP A 90 -4.45 -31.33 10.51
CA ASP A 90 -4.28 -31.21 9.07
C ASP A 90 -5.23 -32.10 8.24
N VAL A 91 -6.37 -32.49 8.84
CA VAL A 91 -7.46 -33.22 8.17
C VAL A 91 -8.75 -32.41 8.25
N ILE A 92 -9.34 -32.14 7.12
CA ILE A 92 -10.68 -31.59 6.99
C ILE A 92 -11.65 -32.78 6.99
N THR A 93 -12.60 -32.81 7.91
CA THR A 93 -13.70 -33.76 7.91
C THR A 93 -14.96 -33.06 7.44
N LEU A 94 -15.50 -33.47 6.29
CA LEU A 94 -16.81 -33.03 5.81
C LEU A 94 -17.89 -34.05 6.22
N THR A 95 -19.06 -33.54 6.59
CA THR A 95 -20.27 -34.34 6.87
C THR A 95 -21.48 -33.64 6.27
N TRP A 96 -22.50 -34.42 5.86
CA TRP A 96 -23.72 -33.88 5.29
C TRP A 96 -24.90 -34.79 5.56
N ASP A 97 -26.11 -34.35 5.28
CA ASP A 97 -27.31 -35.18 5.44
C ASP A 97 -27.38 -36.24 4.31
N PRO A 98 -27.76 -37.49 4.63
CA PRO A 98 -27.99 -38.48 3.59
C PRO A 98 -29.07 -38.08 2.59
N VAL A 99 -28.78 -38.21 1.28
CA VAL A 99 -29.76 -37.90 0.24
C VAL A 99 -30.72 -39.07 0.11
N THR A 100 -32.03 -38.81 0.27
CA THR A 100 -33.08 -39.85 0.28
C THR A 100 -34.16 -39.58 -0.79
N THR A 101 -34.05 -38.48 -1.53
CA THR A 101 -35.06 -38.10 -2.55
C THR A 101 -34.41 -37.84 -3.89
N GLY A 102 -35.14 -38.06 -4.97
CA GLY A 102 -34.71 -37.67 -6.29
C GLY A 102 -34.74 -36.17 -6.51
N GLN A 103 -33.94 -35.69 -7.46
CA GLN A 103 -33.85 -34.30 -7.85
C GLN A 103 -35.18 -33.69 -8.28
N HIS A 104 -35.97 -34.47 -8.99
CA HIS A 104 -37.26 -34.08 -9.55
C HIS A 104 -38.45 -34.65 -8.78
N GLY A 105 -38.19 -35.37 -7.66
CA GLY A 105 -39.19 -36.08 -6.87
C GLY A 105 -39.60 -37.46 -7.47
N GLY A 106 -38.81 -37.96 -8.40
CA GLY A 106 -39.01 -39.29 -9.00
C GLY A 106 -38.53 -40.41 -8.09
N TYR A 107 -38.60 -41.64 -8.65
CA TYR A 107 -38.20 -42.87 -7.96
C TYR A 107 -36.68 -42.94 -7.82
N MET A 108 -36.22 -43.17 -6.60
CA MET A 108 -34.80 -43.47 -6.36
C MET A 108 -34.60 -44.98 -6.49
N PRO A 109 -33.77 -45.48 -7.46
CA PRO A 109 -33.55 -46.92 -7.63
C PRO A 109 -32.88 -47.53 -6.41
N ASP A 110 -33.29 -48.77 -6.10
CA ASP A 110 -32.67 -49.57 -5.03
C ASP A 110 -31.23 -49.96 -5.48
N GLY A 111 -30.24 -49.34 -4.88
CA GLY A 111 -28.83 -49.53 -5.18
C GLY A 111 -27.96 -48.61 -4.31
N GLY A 112 -26.66 -48.85 -4.37
CA GLY A 112 -25.74 -48.03 -3.55
C GLY A 112 -25.79 -46.55 -3.95
N MET A 113 -25.86 -45.69 -2.92
CA MET A 113 -25.64 -44.26 -3.06
C MET A 113 -24.18 -43.98 -2.78
N SER A 114 -23.53 -43.20 -3.67
CA SER A 114 -22.21 -42.67 -3.42
C SER A 114 -22.21 -41.14 -3.47
N TYR A 115 -21.16 -40.55 -2.94
CA TYR A 115 -20.98 -39.09 -2.91
C TYR A 115 -19.63 -38.79 -3.51
N ASN A 116 -19.63 -38.05 -4.60
CA ASN A 116 -18.45 -37.53 -5.24
C ASN A 116 -17.99 -36.24 -4.58
N VAL A 117 -16.72 -36.16 -4.20
CA VAL A 117 -16.09 -35.01 -3.53
C VAL A 117 -15.11 -34.39 -4.51
N TYR A 118 -15.31 -33.11 -4.79
CA TYR A 118 -14.48 -32.35 -5.71
C TYR A 118 -13.79 -31.22 -4.99
N GLU A 119 -12.50 -30.98 -5.28
CA GLU A 119 -11.78 -29.80 -4.85
C GLU A 119 -12.00 -28.65 -5.86
N ILE A 120 -12.10 -27.43 -5.33
CA ILE A 120 -12.30 -26.20 -6.11
C ILE A 120 -11.04 -25.40 -6.01
N HIS A 121 -10.31 -25.25 -7.11
CA HIS A 121 -9.13 -24.42 -7.19
C HIS A 121 -9.51 -22.97 -7.55
N GLU A 122 -8.78 -21.99 -7.02
CA GLU A 122 -9.00 -20.56 -7.25
C GLU A 122 -8.97 -20.24 -8.75
N GLY A 123 -9.99 -19.56 -9.26
CA GLY A 123 -10.15 -19.19 -10.67
C GLY A 123 -10.98 -20.14 -11.52
N ASN A 124 -11.46 -21.25 -10.99
CA ASN A 124 -12.30 -22.22 -11.73
C ASN A 124 -13.80 -21.91 -11.55
N THR A 125 -14.40 -21.39 -12.62
CA THR A 125 -15.85 -21.21 -12.72
C THR A 125 -16.53 -22.54 -13.09
N GLY A 126 -16.63 -23.49 -12.13
CA GLY A 126 -17.55 -24.63 -12.21
C GLY A 126 -17.29 -25.71 -13.29
N ALA A 127 -16.36 -25.52 -14.22
CA ALA A 127 -16.08 -26.46 -15.30
C ALA A 127 -14.88 -27.41 -15.04
N ASP A 128 -13.97 -27.03 -14.14
CA ASP A 128 -12.72 -27.76 -13.86
C ASP A 128 -12.63 -28.13 -12.38
N LEU A 129 -13.63 -28.88 -11.87
CA LEU A 129 -13.59 -29.45 -10.53
C LEU A 129 -12.80 -30.76 -10.56
N GLU A 130 -11.81 -30.88 -9.69
CA GLU A 130 -11.03 -32.11 -9.56
C GLU A 130 -11.75 -33.08 -8.62
N LEU A 131 -12.15 -34.27 -9.14
CA LEU A 131 -12.69 -35.32 -8.30
C LEU A 131 -11.56 -35.90 -7.44
N ILE A 132 -11.63 -35.71 -6.15
CA ILE A 132 -10.62 -36.17 -5.18
C ILE A 132 -11.02 -37.42 -4.44
N ASP A 133 -12.32 -37.68 -4.24
CA ASP A 133 -12.81 -38.88 -3.55
C ASP A 133 -14.24 -39.23 -3.97
N CYS A 134 -14.62 -40.51 -3.74
CA CYS A 134 -15.97 -41.01 -3.90
C CYS A 134 -16.29 -41.97 -2.72
N VAL A 135 -17.23 -41.55 -1.86
CA VAL A 135 -17.54 -42.24 -0.62
C VAL A 135 -18.99 -42.73 -0.57
N GLU A 136 -19.23 -43.87 0.09
CA GLU A 136 -20.60 -44.41 0.27
C GLU A 136 -21.31 -43.79 1.50
N GLU A 137 -20.55 -43.35 2.49
CA GLU A 137 -21.10 -42.70 3.68
C GLU A 137 -21.13 -41.17 3.52
N PRO A 138 -22.09 -40.45 4.14
CA PRO A 138 -22.17 -38.99 4.05
C PRO A 138 -21.10 -38.32 4.94
N LYS A 139 -19.87 -38.76 4.82
CA LYS A 139 -18.69 -38.28 5.55
C LYS A 139 -17.41 -38.59 4.77
N VAL A 140 -16.50 -37.64 4.75
CA VAL A 140 -15.15 -37.80 4.20
C VAL A 140 -14.11 -37.07 5.05
N GLY A 141 -12.90 -37.62 5.14
CA GLY A 141 -11.72 -36.98 5.73
C GLY A 141 -10.69 -36.67 4.64
N ILE A 142 -10.31 -35.42 4.50
CA ILE A 142 -9.40 -34.93 3.43
C ILE A 142 -8.16 -34.35 4.11
N SER A 143 -6.98 -34.89 3.81
CA SER A 143 -5.71 -34.26 4.22
C SER A 143 -5.40 -33.06 3.35
N TYR A 144 -4.89 -31.99 3.95
CA TYR A 144 -4.50 -30.77 3.24
C TYR A 144 -3.07 -30.36 3.61
N GLU A 145 -2.42 -29.63 2.73
CA GLU A 145 -1.16 -28.96 2.96
C GLU A 145 -1.35 -27.46 2.76
N VAL A 146 -0.77 -26.64 3.66
CA VAL A 146 -0.81 -25.19 3.54
C VAL A 146 0.47 -24.71 2.88
N ASN A 147 0.34 -23.94 1.82
CA ASN A 147 1.48 -23.32 1.15
C ASN A 147 2.16 -22.31 2.08
N ASN A 148 3.49 -22.43 2.26
CA ASN A 148 4.33 -21.52 3.05
C ASN A 148 3.97 -21.38 4.54
N GLY A 149 3.11 -22.23 5.11
CA GLY A 149 2.74 -22.18 6.52
C GLY A 149 1.71 -21.10 6.89
N ASP A 150 1.19 -20.37 5.91
CA ASP A 150 0.11 -19.40 6.08
C ASP A 150 -1.26 -20.05 6.11
N GLN A 151 -2.29 -19.25 6.45
CA GLN A 151 -3.68 -19.70 6.34
C GLN A 151 -4.14 -19.65 4.89
N ASP A 152 -5.07 -20.57 4.55
CA ASP A 152 -5.67 -20.65 3.21
C ASP A 152 -7.15 -20.97 3.34
N MET A 153 -7.95 -20.70 2.29
CA MET A 153 -9.35 -21.02 2.22
C MET A 153 -9.60 -22.06 1.14
N ILE A 154 -10.09 -23.22 1.55
CA ILE A 154 -10.37 -24.35 0.68
C ILE A 154 -11.88 -24.54 0.56
N ASN A 155 -12.37 -24.82 -0.64
CA ASN A 155 -13.76 -25.10 -0.94
C ASN A 155 -13.91 -26.47 -1.62
N TYR A 156 -15.00 -27.16 -1.35
CA TYR A 156 -15.33 -28.42 -1.98
C TYR A 156 -16.73 -28.38 -2.58
N ALA A 157 -16.94 -29.16 -3.65
CA ALA A 157 -18.26 -29.46 -4.18
C ALA A 157 -18.60 -30.93 -3.90
N LEU A 158 -19.86 -31.20 -3.54
CA LEU A 158 -20.36 -32.53 -3.20
C LEU A 158 -21.54 -32.88 -4.11
N GLY A 159 -21.44 -33.97 -4.88
CA GLY A 159 -22.51 -34.54 -5.69
C GLY A 159 -22.92 -35.92 -5.19
N ALA A 160 -24.20 -36.15 -4.99
CA ALA A 160 -24.70 -37.50 -4.74
C ALA A 160 -24.94 -38.24 -6.05
N GLU A 161 -24.56 -39.52 -6.16
CA GLU A 161 -24.64 -40.31 -7.36
C GLU A 161 -25.34 -41.66 -7.09
N ASN A 162 -26.20 -42.07 -7.99
CA ASN A 162 -26.83 -43.43 -8.05
C ASN A 162 -26.64 -44.05 -9.42
N SER A 163 -27.29 -45.18 -9.67
CA SER A 163 -27.22 -45.89 -10.97
C SER A 163 -27.73 -45.08 -12.17
N VAL A 164 -28.50 -44.00 -11.94
CA VAL A 164 -29.00 -43.11 -12.99
C VAL A 164 -27.99 -42.02 -13.34
N GLY A 165 -27.21 -41.57 -12.36
CA GLY A 165 -26.18 -40.56 -12.48
C GLY A 165 -26.01 -39.67 -11.27
N GLU A 166 -25.15 -38.69 -11.39
CA GLU A 166 -24.89 -37.67 -10.37
C GLU A 166 -25.95 -36.58 -10.38
N GLY A 167 -26.46 -36.23 -9.22
CA GLY A 167 -27.37 -35.10 -9.03
C GLY A 167 -26.65 -33.73 -8.95
N PRO A 168 -27.38 -32.64 -8.69
CA PRO A 168 -26.79 -31.32 -8.60
C PRO A 168 -25.78 -31.21 -7.44
N ARG A 169 -24.63 -30.63 -7.70
CA ARG A 169 -23.57 -30.44 -6.71
C ARG A 169 -23.90 -29.34 -5.73
N ALA A 170 -23.53 -29.54 -4.47
CA ALA A 170 -23.59 -28.54 -3.40
C ALA A 170 -22.18 -28.07 -3.04
N MET A 171 -22.04 -26.77 -2.82
CA MET A 171 -20.77 -26.19 -2.37
C MET A 171 -20.65 -26.29 -0.85
N SER A 172 -19.47 -26.61 -0.34
CA SER A 172 -19.16 -26.46 1.07
C SER A 172 -19.09 -24.99 1.47
N PRO A 173 -19.25 -24.64 2.74
CA PRO A 173 -18.74 -23.38 3.23
C PRO A 173 -17.24 -23.27 2.97
N GLY A 174 -16.71 -22.03 2.89
CA GLY A 174 -15.26 -21.80 2.87
C GLY A 174 -14.60 -22.30 4.15
N ILE A 175 -13.56 -23.11 4.02
CA ILE A 175 -12.86 -23.76 5.12
C ILE A 175 -11.50 -23.13 5.28
N ILE A 176 -11.29 -22.38 6.36
CA ILE A 176 -9.99 -21.76 6.64
C ILE A 176 -9.09 -22.79 7.34
N VAL A 177 -7.98 -23.09 6.71
CA VAL A 177 -6.94 -24.03 7.18
C VAL A 177 -5.70 -23.26 7.64
N GLY A 178 -4.67 -23.94 8.15
CA GLY A 178 -3.44 -23.33 8.67
C GLY A 178 -3.54 -22.91 10.14
N LYS A 179 -2.44 -22.38 10.69
CA LYS A 179 -2.35 -21.96 12.09
C LYS A 179 -3.01 -20.60 12.31
N PRO A 180 -3.67 -20.40 13.47
CA PRO A 180 -4.14 -19.06 13.82
C PRO A 180 -3.00 -18.06 13.94
N TYR A 181 -3.25 -16.80 13.57
CA TYR A 181 -2.34 -15.68 13.82
C TYR A 181 -2.26 -15.41 15.33
N ASP A 182 -1.07 -15.12 15.82
CA ASP A 182 -0.85 -14.69 17.20
C ASP A 182 -1.14 -13.18 17.36
N LEU A 183 -1.29 -12.72 18.61
CA LEU A 183 -1.39 -11.28 18.90
C LEU A 183 0.01 -10.62 19.01
N PRO A 184 0.17 -9.36 18.60
CA PRO A 184 -0.84 -8.53 17.95
C PRO A 184 -1.09 -8.94 16.51
N PHE A 185 -2.35 -9.00 16.09
CA PHE A 185 -2.75 -9.14 14.71
C PHE A 185 -3.06 -7.75 14.15
N GLU A 186 -2.50 -7.41 13.00
CA GLU A 186 -2.64 -6.10 12.38
C GLU A 186 -2.83 -6.25 10.86
N GLU A 187 -3.77 -5.47 10.31
CA GLU A 187 -4.00 -5.34 8.89
C GLU A 187 -4.17 -3.87 8.54
N HIS A 188 -3.28 -3.37 7.67
CA HIS A 188 -3.22 -1.99 7.23
C HIS A 188 -3.69 -1.80 5.78
N PHE A 189 -3.85 -2.89 5.02
CA PHE A 189 -4.13 -2.87 3.58
C PHE A 189 -3.15 -2.01 2.77
N LYS A 190 -1.92 -1.91 3.20
CA LYS A 190 -0.89 -1.01 2.71
C LYS A 190 -0.75 -1.00 1.19
N GLY A 191 -0.92 0.20 0.59
CA GLY A 191 -0.87 0.35 -0.86
C GLY A 191 -1.94 -0.44 -1.61
N GLY A 192 -3.08 -0.77 -0.97
CA GLY A 192 -4.16 -1.57 -1.52
C GLY A 192 -3.82 -3.06 -1.63
N ARG A 193 -3.07 -3.60 -0.67
CA ARG A 193 -2.68 -5.01 -0.59
C ARG A 193 -2.91 -5.52 0.83
N LEU A 194 -3.07 -6.85 0.96
CA LEU A 194 -3.10 -7.49 2.28
C LEU A 194 -1.69 -7.54 2.88
N ASP A 195 -1.59 -7.36 4.19
CA ASP A 195 -0.33 -7.41 4.96
C ASP A 195 0.08 -8.86 5.31
N ASN A 196 -0.01 -9.77 4.32
CA ASN A 196 0.22 -11.21 4.46
C ASN A 196 -0.76 -11.90 5.44
N SER A 197 -1.98 -11.41 5.50
CA SER A 197 -3.06 -12.00 6.29
C SER A 197 -4.17 -12.57 5.42
N MET A 198 -4.88 -13.56 5.95
CA MET A 198 -6.00 -14.21 5.28
C MET A 198 -7.28 -13.42 5.47
N TRP A 199 -7.92 -13.03 4.36
CA TRP A 199 -9.24 -12.40 4.33
C TRP A 199 -10.12 -13.05 3.25
N PHE A 200 -11.42 -13.07 3.48
CA PHE A 200 -12.40 -13.56 2.52
C PHE A 200 -13.61 -12.63 2.41
N ILE A 201 -14.28 -12.68 1.28
CA ILE A 201 -15.44 -11.85 0.96
C ILE A 201 -16.62 -12.77 0.66
N GLU A 202 -17.80 -12.42 1.20
CA GLU A 202 -19.08 -13.07 0.86
C GLU A 202 -20.10 -11.98 0.50
N GLU A 203 -20.61 -11.97 -0.71
CA GLU A 203 -21.69 -11.08 -1.14
C GLU A 203 -23.04 -11.59 -0.60
N LYS A 204 -23.86 -10.64 -0.13
CA LYS A 204 -25.24 -10.89 0.32
C LYS A 204 -26.21 -10.05 -0.50
N GLY A 205 -26.33 -10.37 -1.78
CA GLY A 205 -27.14 -9.62 -2.76
C GLY A 205 -26.53 -9.68 -4.14
N SER A 206 -26.39 -8.53 -4.78
CA SER A 206 -25.75 -8.40 -6.09
C SER A 206 -24.24 -8.53 -5.99
N GLU A 207 -23.60 -9.20 -6.95
CA GLU A 207 -22.13 -9.25 -7.10
C GLU A 207 -21.50 -7.86 -7.33
N GLU A 208 -22.31 -6.86 -7.72
CA GLU A 208 -21.86 -5.47 -7.86
C GLU A 208 -21.67 -4.76 -6.50
N SER A 209 -22.25 -5.32 -5.43
CA SER A 209 -22.13 -4.83 -4.05
C SER A 209 -21.13 -5.68 -3.28
N THR A 210 -19.85 -5.37 -3.42
CA THR A 210 -18.75 -6.18 -2.89
C THR A 210 -17.63 -5.35 -2.27
N PHE A 211 -16.68 -6.01 -1.61
CA PHE A 211 -15.43 -5.42 -1.17
C PHE A 211 -14.35 -5.48 -2.24
N SER A 212 -13.48 -4.48 -2.23
CA SER A 212 -12.25 -4.47 -3.01
C SER A 212 -11.12 -3.78 -2.26
N LEU A 213 -9.88 -4.15 -2.56
CA LEU A 213 -8.70 -3.45 -2.06
C LEU A 213 -8.48 -2.19 -2.87
N MET A 214 -8.32 -1.06 -2.20
CA MET A 214 -8.25 0.27 -2.81
C MET A 214 -6.91 0.94 -2.55
N GLN A 215 -6.40 1.65 -3.55
CA GLN A 215 -5.22 2.50 -3.44
C GLN A 215 -5.67 3.96 -3.31
N GLY A 216 -4.86 4.74 -2.62
CA GLY A 216 -5.07 6.18 -2.57
C GLY A 216 -5.83 6.67 -1.34
N PHE A 217 -6.39 5.78 -0.53
CA PHE A 217 -7.11 6.09 0.70
C PHE A 217 -6.51 5.30 1.85
N SER A 218 -6.26 5.93 2.97
CA SER A 218 -5.84 5.26 4.20
C SER A 218 -6.12 6.14 5.41
N ALA A 219 -6.22 5.52 6.57
CA ALA A 219 -6.35 6.22 7.84
C ALA A 219 -4.98 6.66 8.38
N ASP A 220 -3.92 5.91 8.09
CA ASP A 220 -2.56 6.11 8.57
C ASP A 220 -1.61 6.78 7.57
N GLY A 221 -2.06 7.03 6.34
CA GLY A 221 -1.25 7.68 5.30
C GLY A 221 -0.40 6.72 4.46
N ASP A 222 -0.55 5.40 4.64
CA ASP A 222 0.22 4.37 3.91
C ASP A 222 -0.31 4.09 2.48
N GLY A 223 -1.46 4.67 2.15
CA GLY A 223 -2.03 4.70 0.79
C GLY A 223 -2.86 3.48 0.41
N GLY A 224 -3.40 2.72 1.36
CA GLY A 224 -4.28 1.59 1.10
C GLY A 224 -5.45 1.44 2.06
N CYS A 225 -6.52 0.77 1.64
CA CYS A 225 -7.65 0.36 2.48
C CYS A 225 -8.48 -0.74 1.80
N ALA A 226 -9.38 -1.38 2.52
CA ALA A 226 -10.46 -2.17 1.93
C ALA A 226 -11.71 -1.30 1.80
N GLY A 227 -12.43 -1.39 0.68
CA GLY A 227 -13.63 -0.61 0.42
C GLY A 227 -14.83 -1.47 0.03
N TYR A 228 -15.96 -1.29 0.70
CA TYR A 228 -17.25 -1.79 0.28
C TYR A 228 -17.95 -0.75 -0.60
N VAL A 229 -18.43 -1.16 -1.77
CA VAL A 229 -19.23 -0.32 -2.66
C VAL A 229 -20.64 -0.90 -2.72
N SER A 230 -21.67 -0.06 -2.52
CA SER A 230 -23.06 -0.48 -2.58
C SER A 230 -23.69 -0.13 -3.93
N ALA A 231 -24.22 -1.13 -4.62
CA ALA A 231 -25.01 -0.98 -5.86
C ALA A 231 -26.52 -0.91 -5.59
N SER A 232 -26.97 -1.25 -4.37
CA SER A 232 -28.39 -1.25 -4.00
C SER A 232 -28.57 -1.16 -2.49
N ASP A 233 -29.60 -0.43 -2.03
CA ASP A 233 -29.97 -0.29 -0.61
C ASP A 233 -30.32 -1.63 0.08
N LYS A 234 -30.46 -2.71 -0.67
CA LYS A 234 -30.85 -4.04 -0.16
C LYS A 234 -29.67 -4.99 -0.04
N ASP A 235 -28.54 -4.61 -0.56
CA ASP A 235 -27.35 -5.43 -0.62
C ASP A 235 -26.49 -5.24 0.61
N ALA A 236 -25.67 -6.26 0.88
CA ALA A 236 -24.62 -6.22 1.87
C ALA A 236 -23.49 -7.13 1.42
N ALA A 237 -22.31 -6.93 1.97
CA ALA A 237 -21.22 -7.87 1.83
C ALA A 237 -20.52 -8.07 3.19
N LEU A 238 -19.86 -9.19 3.32
CA LEU A 238 -19.09 -9.57 4.49
C LEU A 238 -17.61 -9.58 4.12
N LEU A 239 -16.81 -8.90 4.92
CA LEU A 239 -15.36 -9.04 4.95
C LEU A 239 -15.00 -9.88 6.19
N GLY A 240 -14.41 -11.05 5.99
CA GLY A 240 -14.07 -11.98 7.06
C GLY A 240 -12.57 -12.16 7.23
N SER A 241 -12.08 -12.15 8.47
CA SER A 241 -10.68 -12.43 8.79
C SER A 241 -10.38 -13.93 8.78
N GLY A 242 -9.12 -14.30 8.66
CA GLY A 242 -8.61 -15.60 9.03
C GLY A 242 -8.76 -15.88 10.52
N LYS A 243 -8.20 -17.02 10.95
CA LYS A 243 -8.20 -17.46 12.35
C LYS A 243 -7.19 -16.66 13.17
N ILE A 244 -7.61 -16.16 14.34
CA ILE A 244 -6.78 -15.37 15.24
C ILE A 244 -6.85 -16.01 16.63
N SER A 245 -5.69 -16.25 17.27
CA SER A 245 -5.58 -16.79 18.62
C SER A 245 -5.60 -15.65 19.63
N LEU A 246 -6.53 -15.73 20.59
CA LEU A 246 -6.59 -14.81 21.72
C LEU A 246 -5.93 -15.38 22.97
N LYS A 247 -5.19 -16.47 22.84
CA LYS A 247 -4.61 -17.20 23.96
C LYS A 247 -3.62 -16.35 24.75
N GLY A 248 -3.88 -16.23 26.04
CA GLY A 248 -3.01 -15.49 26.95
C GLY A 248 -3.30 -14.00 27.08
N ALA A 249 -4.19 -13.46 26.25
CA ALA A 249 -4.58 -12.06 26.35
C ALA A 249 -5.43 -11.78 27.59
N ALA A 250 -5.09 -10.71 28.31
CA ALA A 250 -5.83 -10.25 29.49
C ALA A 250 -6.98 -9.30 29.09
N ASN A 251 -6.76 -8.45 28.11
CA ASN A 251 -7.71 -7.45 27.62
C ASN A 251 -7.77 -7.45 26.08
N PRO A 252 -8.11 -8.58 25.43
CA PRO A 252 -8.14 -8.66 23.99
C PRO A 252 -9.16 -7.65 23.45
N THR A 253 -8.73 -6.83 22.50
CA THR A 253 -9.53 -5.75 21.95
C THR A 253 -9.40 -5.75 20.43
N LEU A 254 -10.54 -5.65 19.75
CA LEU A 254 -10.62 -5.37 18.32
C LEU A 254 -10.71 -3.86 18.12
N VAL A 255 -9.82 -3.32 17.30
CA VAL A 255 -9.81 -1.91 16.90
C VAL A 255 -9.84 -1.86 15.38
N PHE A 256 -10.63 -0.97 14.80
CA PHE A 256 -10.67 -0.76 13.36
C PHE A 256 -11.13 0.64 13.02
N SER A 257 -10.65 1.17 11.92
CA SER A 257 -11.04 2.46 11.39
C SER A 257 -11.94 2.30 10.18
N THR A 258 -13.03 3.09 10.13
CA THR A 258 -13.95 3.10 8.99
C THR A 258 -14.28 4.52 8.56
N LYS A 259 -14.62 4.69 7.27
CA LYS A 259 -15.00 5.98 6.68
C LYS A 259 -16.09 5.78 5.63
N SER A 260 -17.12 6.62 5.62
CA SER A 260 -18.09 6.67 4.53
C SER A 260 -17.80 7.80 3.54
N THR A 261 -18.23 7.63 2.29
CA THR A 261 -18.06 8.63 1.23
C THR A 261 -19.09 9.74 1.26
N LEU A 262 -20.24 9.55 1.94
CA LEU A 262 -21.34 10.50 1.94
C LEU A 262 -21.37 11.34 3.24
N ALA A 263 -21.72 12.62 3.10
CA ALA A 263 -21.87 13.53 4.24
C ALA A 263 -23.10 13.20 5.11
N ASP A 264 -24.14 12.62 4.50
CA ASP A 264 -25.37 12.13 5.16
C ASP A 264 -25.42 10.59 5.11
N ALA A 265 -24.30 9.96 5.39
CA ALA A 265 -24.08 8.53 5.33
C ALA A 265 -25.15 7.75 6.12
N LYS A 266 -25.56 6.61 5.59
CA LYS A 266 -26.52 5.67 6.21
C LYS A 266 -26.01 4.26 6.32
N GLY A 267 -24.78 4.04 5.86
CA GLY A 267 -24.10 2.76 5.94
C GLY A 267 -24.03 2.22 7.36
N LYS A 268 -23.97 0.91 7.47
CA LYS A 268 -23.83 0.17 8.74
C LYS A 268 -22.76 -0.89 8.58
N VAL A 269 -21.93 -0.98 9.60
CA VAL A 269 -20.99 -2.10 9.78
C VAL A 269 -21.39 -2.85 11.04
N VAL A 270 -21.82 -4.10 10.89
CA VAL A 270 -22.10 -4.99 12.01
C VAL A 270 -20.96 -5.98 12.14
N VAL A 271 -20.27 -5.93 13.27
CA VAL A 271 -19.13 -6.79 13.53
C VAL A 271 -19.55 -7.98 14.39
N TYR A 272 -19.22 -9.17 13.90
CA TYR A 272 -19.43 -10.42 14.64
C TYR A 272 -18.09 -11.07 14.98
N ILE A 273 -18.06 -11.78 16.11
CA ILE A 273 -17.01 -12.75 16.43
C ILE A 273 -17.56 -14.15 16.15
N ARG A 274 -16.82 -14.90 15.34
CA ARG A 274 -17.16 -16.26 14.90
C ARG A 274 -16.28 -17.27 15.64
N LYS A 275 -16.88 -18.30 16.20
CA LYS A 275 -16.19 -19.40 16.87
C LYS A 275 -15.76 -20.49 15.87
N PRO A 276 -14.92 -21.47 16.31
CA PRO A 276 -14.54 -22.60 15.47
C PRO A 276 -15.71 -23.46 14.95
N ASP A 277 -16.84 -23.48 15.68
CA ASP A 277 -18.07 -24.16 15.26
C ASP A 277 -18.96 -23.32 14.32
N LEU A 278 -18.43 -22.22 13.82
CA LEU A 278 -19.08 -21.23 12.95
C LEU A 278 -20.24 -20.44 13.60
N SER A 279 -20.51 -20.67 14.89
CA SER A 279 -21.47 -19.82 15.60
C SER A 279 -20.94 -18.41 15.77
N GLU A 280 -21.82 -17.41 15.56
CA GLU A 280 -21.47 -16.00 15.61
C GLU A 280 -22.19 -15.26 16.72
N LYS A 281 -21.51 -14.24 17.29
CA LYS A 281 -22.10 -13.29 18.21
C LYS A 281 -21.73 -11.88 17.80
N GLN A 282 -22.71 -11.00 17.72
CA GLN A 282 -22.48 -9.59 17.44
C GLN A 282 -21.63 -8.95 18.54
N LEU A 283 -20.54 -8.28 18.16
CA LEU A 283 -19.68 -7.50 19.06
C LEU A 283 -20.09 -6.03 19.11
N CYS A 284 -20.20 -5.39 17.95
CA CYS A 284 -20.57 -3.97 17.87
C CYS A 284 -21.27 -3.64 16.55
N VAL A 285 -21.76 -2.39 16.45
CA VAL A 285 -22.35 -1.83 15.25
C VAL A 285 -21.82 -0.40 15.09
N VAL A 286 -21.25 -0.11 13.95
CA VAL A 286 -21.01 1.28 13.49
C VAL A 286 -22.19 1.66 12.59
N ASP A 287 -22.98 2.63 13.03
CA ASP A 287 -24.17 3.12 12.29
C ASP A 287 -23.94 4.58 11.93
N TYR A 288 -23.57 4.83 10.70
CA TYR A 288 -23.23 6.17 10.20
C TYR A 288 -24.36 7.17 10.35
N SER A 289 -25.63 6.71 10.32
CA SER A 289 -26.78 7.58 10.57
C SER A 289 -26.84 8.17 11.98
N LYS A 290 -26.02 7.65 12.90
CA LYS A 290 -25.96 8.06 14.31
C LYS A 290 -24.64 8.72 14.68
N LEU A 291 -23.65 8.72 13.79
CA LEU A 291 -22.40 9.41 14.00
C LEU A 291 -22.57 10.90 13.72
N ASP A 292 -21.97 11.74 14.57
CA ASP A 292 -22.09 13.19 14.48
C ASP A 292 -21.18 13.71 13.36
N ASN A 293 -21.75 14.13 12.22
CA ASN A 293 -21.19 14.89 11.08
C ASN A 293 -19.76 14.58 10.58
N SER A 294 -19.17 13.47 10.98
CA SER A 294 -17.78 13.11 10.69
C SER A 294 -17.62 12.11 9.55
N ALA A 295 -18.62 11.94 8.69
CA ALA A 295 -18.54 11.03 7.54
C ALA A 295 -17.37 11.33 6.57
N LYS A 296 -16.74 12.49 6.69
CA LYS A 296 -15.54 12.86 5.92
C LYS A 296 -14.24 12.41 6.57
N ASP A 297 -14.25 12.07 7.85
CA ASP A 297 -13.07 11.66 8.60
C ASP A 297 -13.12 10.17 8.93
N TRP A 298 -11.96 9.58 9.13
CA TRP A 298 -11.87 8.23 9.64
C TRP A 298 -12.39 8.15 11.07
N HIS A 299 -13.24 7.15 11.33
CA HIS A 299 -13.80 6.88 12.64
C HIS A 299 -13.23 5.58 13.18
N THR A 300 -12.49 5.66 14.27
CA THR A 300 -11.90 4.49 14.93
C THR A 300 -12.87 3.93 15.95
N THR A 301 -13.17 2.64 15.84
CA THR A 301 -14.00 1.88 16.77
C THR A 301 -13.12 0.90 17.54
N SER A 302 -13.29 0.86 18.86
CA SER A 302 -12.62 -0.07 19.75
C SER A 302 -13.66 -0.89 20.52
N VAL A 303 -13.50 -2.20 20.55
CA VAL A 303 -14.41 -3.10 21.28
C VAL A 303 -13.62 -4.19 22.00
N THR A 304 -13.76 -4.23 23.34
CA THR A 304 -13.17 -5.30 24.16
C THR A 304 -13.85 -6.63 23.84
N ILE A 305 -13.06 -7.65 23.55
CA ILE A 305 -13.53 -9.00 23.26
C ILE A 305 -13.81 -9.70 24.60
N PRO A 306 -15.01 -10.30 24.80
CA PRO A 306 -15.33 -10.99 26.05
C PRO A 306 -14.33 -12.11 26.38
N ALA A 307 -13.96 -12.25 27.65
CA ALA A 307 -12.97 -13.22 28.12
C ALA A 307 -13.32 -14.69 27.79
N GLU A 308 -14.60 -15.02 27.57
CA GLU A 308 -15.03 -16.34 27.14
C GLU A 308 -14.39 -16.85 25.85
N TYR A 309 -13.90 -15.94 24.99
CA TYR A 309 -13.27 -16.27 23.73
C TYR A 309 -11.76 -16.58 23.84
N THR A 310 -11.10 -16.16 24.92
CA THR A 310 -9.65 -16.40 25.12
C THR A 310 -9.28 -17.85 25.37
N SER A 311 -10.26 -18.68 25.74
CA SER A 311 -10.09 -20.12 25.93
C SER A 311 -10.26 -20.95 24.67
N LEU A 312 -10.74 -20.33 23.56
CA LEU A 312 -10.94 -21.01 22.30
C LEU A 312 -9.60 -21.16 21.55
N PRO A 313 -9.46 -22.18 20.69
CA PRO A 313 -8.25 -22.35 19.88
C PRO A 313 -8.00 -21.17 18.93
N TYR A 314 -9.07 -20.54 18.47
CA TYR A 314 -9.06 -19.32 17.65
C TYR A 314 -10.45 -18.69 17.60
N VAL A 315 -10.49 -17.48 17.10
CA VAL A 315 -11.70 -16.76 16.66
C VAL A 315 -11.49 -16.19 15.27
N MET A 316 -12.57 -15.79 14.61
CA MET A 316 -12.55 -15.02 13.37
C MET A 316 -13.47 -13.80 13.54
N PHE A 317 -13.22 -12.74 12.82
CA PHE A 317 -14.06 -11.54 12.81
C PHE A 317 -14.72 -11.38 11.45
N THR A 318 -16.00 -11.05 11.44
CA THR A 318 -16.75 -10.77 10.22
C THR A 318 -17.38 -9.39 10.30
N PHE A 319 -17.14 -8.56 9.28
CA PHE A 319 -17.62 -7.19 9.13
C PHE A 319 -18.71 -7.18 8.06
N VAL A 320 -19.97 -7.31 8.48
CA VAL A 320 -21.12 -7.25 7.57
C VAL A 320 -21.47 -5.80 7.32
N THR A 321 -21.23 -5.36 6.09
CA THR A 321 -21.40 -3.97 5.68
C THR A 321 -22.58 -3.83 4.72
N SER A 322 -23.43 -2.85 4.98
CA SER A 322 -24.53 -2.43 4.11
C SER A 322 -24.54 -0.89 4.01
N ALA A 323 -24.93 -0.37 2.85
CA ALA A 323 -24.98 1.07 2.61
C ALA A 323 -26.07 1.39 1.60
N VAL A 324 -26.40 2.66 1.40
CA VAL A 324 -27.33 3.06 0.34
C VAL A 324 -26.64 3.02 -1.03
N GLU A 325 -27.42 2.93 -2.10
CA GLU A 325 -26.89 2.94 -3.47
C GLU A 325 -25.92 4.12 -3.70
N GLY A 326 -24.70 3.82 -4.18
CA GLY A 326 -23.65 4.80 -4.43
C GLY A 326 -22.86 5.25 -3.20
N GLU A 327 -23.18 4.78 -2.00
CA GLU A 327 -22.35 4.97 -0.81
C GLU A 327 -21.25 3.90 -0.76
N SER A 328 -20.04 4.31 -0.40
CA SER A 328 -18.94 3.39 -0.10
C SER A 328 -18.53 3.50 1.37
N VAL A 329 -18.13 2.39 1.96
CA VAL A 329 -17.59 2.32 3.32
C VAL A 329 -16.19 1.74 3.25
N TYR A 330 -15.20 2.50 3.70
CA TYR A 330 -13.80 2.11 3.72
C TYR A 330 -13.40 1.57 5.09
N PHE A 331 -12.45 0.64 5.10
CA PHE A 331 -11.88 -0.01 6.28
C PHE A 331 -10.37 0.07 6.23
N ASP A 332 -9.79 0.38 7.38
CA ASP A 332 -8.34 0.45 7.54
C ASP A 332 -7.96 0.21 9.00
N GLN A 333 -6.68 -0.07 9.26
CA GLN A 333 -6.14 -0.23 10.60
C GLN A 333 -6.92 -1.24 11.46
N ILE A 334 -7.10 -2.47 10.96
CA ILE A 334 -7.78 -3.51 11.75
C ILE A 334 -6.76 -4.19 12.65
N TYR A 335 -6.89 -3.99 13.97
CA TYR A 335 -6.02 -4.55 14.98
C TYR A 335 -6.78 -5.48 15.93
N VAL A 336 -6.17 -6.62 16.29
CA VAL A 336 -6.58 -7.42 17.43
C VAL A 336 -5.37 -7.54 18.34
N ARG A 337 -5.45 -6.95 19.56
CA ARG A 337 -4.30 -6.85 20.46
C ARG A 337 -4.77 -7.01 21.92
N ASP A 338 -3.80 -7.34 22.79
CA ASP A 338 -4.00 -7.26 24.25
C ASP A 338 -3.70 -5.82 24.69
N VAL A 339 -4.74 -5.02 24.91
CA VAL A 339 -4.60 -3.57 25.13
C VAL A 339 -4.19 -3.28 26.56
N VAL A 340 -3.13 -2.49 26.71
CA VAL A 340 -2.63 -1.95 27.98
C VAL A 340 -3.08 -0.50 28.19
N ALA A 341 -2.81 0.07 29.35
CA ALA A 341 -3.25 1.43 29.67
C ALA A 341 -2.55 2.48 28.81
N LYS A 342 -1.22 2.45 28.77
CA LYS A 342 -0.39 3.34 27.98
C LYS A 342 0.42 2.54 26.96
N ASP A 343 0.34 2.94 25.73
CA ASP A 343 0.99 2.27 24.60
C ASP A 343 1.08 3.27 23.44
N LEU A 344 2.25 3.75 23.12
CA LEU A 344 2.49 4.69 22.03
C LEU A 344 3.26 4.00 20.91
N ARG A 345 2.78 4.11 19.70
CA ARG A 345 3.44 3.63 18.49
C ARG A 345 4.04 4.79 17.71
N ALA A 346 5.26 4.63 17.21
CA ALA A 346 5.87 5.55 16.26
C ALA A 346 5.78 4.99 14.83
N THR A 347 5.47 5.85 13.85
CA THR A 347 5.59 5.54 12.42
C THR A 347 6.38 6.65 11.76
N LEU A 348 7.46 6.30 11.05
CA LEU A 348 8.40 7.24 10.45
C LEU A 348 8.20 7.32 8.94
N SER A 349 7.92 8.51 8.44
CA SER A 349 7.89 8.81 7.02
C SER A 349 9.00 9.80 6.65
N VAL A 350 9.83 9.44 5.66
CA VAL A 350 10.93 10.25 5.16
C VAL A 350 10.98 10.20 3.64
N PRO A 351 11.55 11.21 2.95
CA PRO A 351 11.79 11.14 1.51
C PRO A 351 12.73 9.97 1.18
N SER A 352 12.44 9.25 0.11
CA SER A 352 13.25 8.10 -0.33
C SER A 352 14.67 8.50 -0.75
N LYS A 353 14.85 9.74 -1.25
CA LYS A 353 16.12 10.29 -1.73
C LYS A 353 16.28 11.74 -1.32
N VAL A 354 17.48 12.14 -0.93
CA VAL A 354 17.86 13.52 -0.63
C VAL A 354 19.30 13.72 -1.11
N ARG A 355 19.65 14.92 -1.56
CA ARG A 355 21.04 15.23 -1.91
C ARG A 355 21.84 15.46 -0.62
N LYS A 356 23.07 15.00 -0.57
CA LYS A 356 24.02 15.29 0.51
C LYS A 356 24.20 16.79 0.69
N GLY A 357 24.17 17.24 1.93
CA GLY A 357 24.20 18.66 2.30
C GLY A 357 22.83 19.30 2.48
N ASP A 358 21.75 18.68 1.96
CA ASP A 358 20.39 19.16 2.15
C ASP A 358 19.78 18.64 3.48
N LYS A 359 18.66 19.22 3.86
CA LYS A 359 17.93 18.85 5.06
C LYS A 359 16.94 17.72 4.76
N VAL A 360 16.94 16.66 5.56
CA VAL A 360 15.89 15.65 5.59
C VAL A 360 14.81 16.09 6.55
N THR A 361 13.57 16.15 6.09
CA THR A 361 12.39 16.32 6.92
C THR A 361 11.78 14.97 7.22
N ALA A 362 11.65 14.63 8.49
CA ALA A 362 11.08 13.38 8.98
C ALA A 362 9.71 13.67 9.61
N HIS A 363 8.67 13.03 9.11
CA HIS A 363 7.33 13.06 9.71
C HIS A 363 7.19 11.85 10.60
N VAL A 364 7.04 12.06 11.89
CA VAL A 364 6.84 11.01 12.88
C VAL A 364 5.40 11.06 13.35
N MET A 365 4.60 10.11 12.90
CA MET A 365 3.25 9.92 13.40
C MET A 365 3.31 9.09 14.68
N VAL A 366 2.78 9.64 15.76
CA VAL A 366 2.60 8.97 17.06
C VAL A 366 1.14 8.60 17.20
N THR A 367 0.86 7.32 17.40
CA THR A 367 -0.49 6.80 17.63
C THR A 367 -0.59 6.25 19.05
N ASN A 368 -1.61 6.65 19.79
CA ASN A 368 -1.89 6.09 21.11
C ASN A 368 -2.68 4.79 20.97
N MET A 369 -2.01 3.66 21.11
CA MET A 369 -2.60 2.32 21.03
C MET A 369 -3.15 1.83 22.38
N GLY A 370 -2.93 2.60 23.45
CA GLY A 370 -3.40 2.32 24.79
C GLY A 370 -4.86 2.70 25.04
N SER A 371 -5.39 2.29 26.18
CA SER A 371 -6.79 2.54 26.56
C SER A 371 -7.03 3.88 27.25
N VAL A 372 -5.97 4.62 27.61
CA VAL A 372 -6.09 5.94 28.28
C VAL A 372 -5.39 7.01 27.44
N ALA A 373 -5.84 8.26 27.58
CA ALA A 373 -5.16 9.39 26.96
C ALA A 373 -3.74 9.55 27.53
N VAL A 374 -2.80 9.94 26.70
CA VAL A 374 -1.38 10.13 27.04
C VAL A 374 -0.99 11.59 26.88
N ASP A 375 -0.38 12.16 27.90
CA ASP A 375 0.16 13.53 27.92
C ASP A 375 1.69 13.47 28.09
N ASN A 376 2.37 14.54 27.69
CA ASN A 376 3.80 14.74 27.95
C ASN A 376 4.71 13.59 27.47
N TYR A 377 4.65 13.27 26.20
CA TYR A 377 5.56 12.33 25.56
C TYR A 377 6.63 13.06 24.74
N THR A 378 7.73 12.40 24.46
CA THR A 378 8.85 12.95 23.69
C THR A 378 9.07 12.15 22.43
N VAL A 379 9.25 12.85 21.30
CA VAL A 379 9.59 12.24 20.00
C VAL A 379 11.03 12.59 19.69
N ASN A 380 11.86 11.59 19.47
CA ASN A 380 13.28 11.68 19.16
C ASN A 380 13.54 11.20 17.73
N LEU A 381 14.47 11.86 17.04
CA LEU A 381 14.99 11.41 15.75
C LEU A 381 16.49 11.11 15.89
N TYR A 382 16.91 9.96 15.39
CA TYR A 382 18.29 9.52 15.39
C TYR A 382 18.80 9.35 13.95
N ALA A 383 20.06 9.71 13.72
CA ALA A 383 20.84 9.34 12.54
C ALA A 383 21.93 8.35 12.96
N GLY A 384 21.77 7.08 12.63
CA GLY A 384 22.51 5.99 13.29
C GLY A 384 22.25 6.01 14.80
N ASP A 385 23.30 5.97 15.61
CA ASP A 385 23.20 5.99 17.09
C ASP A 385 23.12 7.43 17.68
N LYS A 386 23.15 8.46 16.86
CA LYS A 386 23.18 9.84 17.31
C LYS A 386 21.79 10.46 17.25
N MET A 387 21.29 10.93 18.40
CA MET A 387 20.10 11.80 18.43
C MET A 387 20.41 13.11 17.70
N VAL A 388 19.59 13.47 16.71
CA VAL A 388 19.79 14.64 15.84
C VAL A 388 18.72 15.69 16.01
N ASP A 389 17.52 15.29 16.45
CA ASP A 389 16.41 16.20 16.76
C ASP A 389 15.53 15.59 17.84
N THR A 390 14.79 16.43 18.60
CA THR A 390 13.89 15.98 19.67
C THR A 390 12.79 17.00 19.90
N LYS A 391 11.59 16.50 20.20
CA LYS A 391 10.44 17.35 20.46
C LYS A 391 9.56 16.77 21.57
N THR A 392 9.23 17.60 22.58
CA THR A 392 8.32 17.21 23.66
C THR A 392 6.91 17.73 23.36
N VAL A 393 5.96 16.83 23.27
CA VAL A 393 4.54 17.10 23.04
C VAL A 393 3.83 17.15 24.38
N LYS A 394 3.11 18.24 24.64
CA LYS A 394 2.36 18.46 25.89
C LYS A 394 0.85 18.29 25.71
N GLU A 395 0.41 18.24 24.47
CA GLU A 395 -0.99 18.04 24.14
C GLU A 395 -1.42 16.60 24.46
N SER A 396 -2.66 16.45 24.93
CA SER A 396 -3.21 15.14 25.26
C SER A 396 -3.56 14.36 24.00
N LEU A 397 -3.00 13.18 23.86
CA LEU A 397 -3.30 12.26 22.77
C LEU A 397 -4.31 11.21 23.27
N ALA A 398 -5.54 11.32 22.81
CA ALA A 398 -6.61 10.38 23.18
C ALA A 398 -6.30 8.95 22.71
N SER A 399 -6.93 7.96 23.33
CA SER A 399 -6.87 6.57 22.89
C SER A 399 -7.23 6.43 21.41
N TYR A 400 -6.40 5.73 20.65
CA TYR A 400 -6.48 5.52 19.18
C TYR A 400 -6.41 6.79 18.32
N ALA A 401 -6.07 7.94 18.91
CA ALA A 401 -5.76 9.13 18.15
C ALA A 401 -4.30 9.14 17.70
N SER A 402 -4.04 9.81 16.59
CA SER A 402 -2.70 10.02 16.06
C SER A 402 -2.34 11.50 16.01
N HIS A 403 -1.05 11.80 16.19
CA HIS A 403 -0.49 13.12 16.06
C HIS A 403 0.84 13.04 15.30
N THR A 404 1.08 13.94 14.35
CA THR A 404 2.31 13.93 13.56
C THR A 404 3.22 15.08 13.97
N GLU A 405 4.45 14.73 14.32
CA GLU A 405 5.52 15.68 14.59
C GLU A 405 6.52 15.73 13.44
N VAL A 406 6.98 16.93 13.13
CA VAL A 406 7.99 17.15 12.09
C VAL A 406 9.34 17.39 12.76
N LEU A 407 10.28 16.47 12.51
CA LEU A 407 11.68 16.57 12.95
C LEU A 407 12.59 16.68 11.74
N THR A 408 13.81 17.17 11.93
CA THR A 408 14.72 17.42 10.80
C THR A 408 16.14 16.96 11.07
N TYR A 409 16.83 16.58 10.00
CA TYR A 409 18.26 16.30 10.02
C TYR A 409 18.94 17.02 8.86
N SER A 410 19.94 17.86 9.18
CA SER A 410 20.80 18.47 8.16
C SER A 410 21.90 17.50 7.79
N THR A 411 21.83 16.93 6.59
CA THR A 411 22.80 15.96 6.11
C THR A 411 24.16 16.64 5.84
N SER A 412 25.22 15.85 5.91
CA SER A 412 26.55 16.28 5.53
C SER A 412 27.03 15.54 4.29
N VAL A 413 27.88 16.17 3.50
CA VAL A 413 28.51 15.54 2.32
C VAL A 413 29.37 14.33 2.67
N VAL A 414 29.74 14.16 3.95
CA VAL A 414 30.49 13.00 4.43
C VAL A 414 29.61 11.91 5.03
N ASP A 415 28.31 12.11 5.11
CA ASP A 415 27.38 11.10 5.61
C ASP A 415 27.35 9.88 4.70
N ALA A 416 27.16 8.72 5.30
CA ALA A 416 27.02 7.46 4.57
C ALA A 416 25.67 7.41 3.83
N SER A 417 25.65 6.76 2.67
CA SER A 417 24.42 6.45 1.93
C SER A 417 24.26 4.93 1.85
N PRO A 418 23.08 4.35 2.16
CA PRO A 418 21.89 5.06 2.66
C PRO A 418 22.08 5.60 4.07
N LEU A 419 21.44 6.72 4.38
CA LEU A 419 21.32 7.29 5.71
C LEU A 419 20.22 6.52 6.47
N LYS A 420 20.57 5.96 7.62
CA LYS A 420 19.61 5.28 8.49
C LYS A 420 19.06 6.27 9.50
N LEU A 421 17.78 6.52 9.44
CA LEU A 421 17.04 7.32 10.40
C LEU A 421 16.15 6.41 11.26
N LYS A 422 16.06 6.73 12.54
CA LYS A 422 15.17 6.07 13.50
C LYS A 422 14.40 7.11 14.29
N ALA A 423 13.08 6.97 14.33
CA ALA A 423 12.23 7.68 15.25
C ALA A 423 12.03 6.84 16.52
N GLU A 424 11.88 7.51 17.65
CA GLU A 424 11.55 6.91 18.93
C GLU A 424 10.56 7.80 19.67
N VAL A 425 9.49 7.22 20.18
CA VAL A 425 8.59 7.93 21.11
C VAL A 425 8.80 7.41 22.52
N VAL A 426 8.84 8.33 23.49
CA VAL A 426 9.12 7.99 24.90
C VAL A 426 8.04 8.60 25.79
N VAL A 427 7.40 7.76 26.61
CA VAL A 427 6.46 8.18 27.63
C VAL A 427 6.69 7.42 28.95
N GLU A 428 6.46 8.09 30.07
CA GLU A 428 6.64 7.50 31.39
C GLU A 428 5.50 6.51 31.72
N GLY A 429 5.87 5.32 32.16
CA GLY A 429 4.92 4.28 32.64
C GLY A 429 4.29 3.45 31.53
N GLU A 430 4.89 3.41 30.38
CA GLU A 430 4.57 2.47 29.30
C GLU A 430 5.14 1.09 29.60
N SER A 431 4.41 0.05 29.22
CA SER A 431 4.79 -1.34 29.47
C SER A 431 5.10 -2.14 28.20
N THR A 432 4.84 -1.58 27.02
CA THR A 432 4.98 -2.22 25.70
C THR A 432 5.78 -1.32 24.75
N PRO A 433 7.09 -1.12 24.98
CA PRO A 433 7.90 -0.20 24.20
C PRO A 433 8.38 -0.78 22.84
N GLU A 434 7.91 -1.95 22.44
CA GLU A 434 8.40 -2.67 21.26
C GLU A 434 8.05 -1.96 19.94
N ASP A 435 6.95 -1.21 19.91
CA ASP A 435 6.49 -0.45 18.74
C ASP A 435 6.69 1.07 18.86
N ASN A 436 7.45 1.50 19.89
CA ASN A 436 7.82 2.90 20.08
C ASN A 436 8.90 3.38 19.11
N GLU A 437 9.50 2.50 18.35
CA GLU A 437 10.56 2.80 17.39
C GLU A 437 10.14 2.40 15.97
N ASP A 438 10.48 3.26 15.01
CA ASP A 438 10.40 2.94 13.59
C ASP A 438 11.62 3.48 12.87
N ALA A 439 12.07 2.80 11.82
CA ALA A 439 13.28 3.12 11.10
C ALA A 439 13.08 3.13 9.58
N ALA A 440 13.73 4.09 8.93
CA ALA A 440 13.71 4.21 7.48
C ALA A 440 15.10 4.56 6.93
N GLU A 441 15.32 4.23 5.68
CA GLU A 441 16.55 4.56 4.96
C GLU A 441 16.29 5.64 3.92
N VAL A 442 17.19 6.64 3.87
CA VAL A 442 17.19 7.71 2.88
C VAL A 442 18.42 7.57 2.00
N VAL A 443 18.24 7.42 0.69
CA VAL A 443 19.36 7.43 -0.25
C VAL A 443 19.91 8.83 -0.36
N LEU A 444 21.18 9.03 0.03
CA LEU A 444 21.85 10.30 -0.14
C LEU A 444 22.54 10.34 -1.50
N ASN A 445 21.97 11.11 -2.41
CA ASN A 445 22.57 11.35 -3.73
C ASN A 445 23.82 12.21 -3.58
N ALA A 446 24.84 11.94 -4.40
CA ALA A 446 26.03 12.76 -4.47
C ALA A 446 25.68 14.22 -4.86
N SER A 447 26.46 15.16 -4.32
CA SER A 447 26.38 16.53 -4.80
C SER A 447 26.91 16.61 -6.22
N THR A 448 26.20 17.31 -7.10
CA THR A 448 26.66 17.61 -8.47
C THR A 448 27.68 18.75 -8.51
N LEU A 449 27.92 19.40 -7.37
CA LEU A 449 28.88 20.49 -7.24
C LEU A 449 30.29 19.96 -7.27
N THR A 450 31.20 20.66 -7.97
CA THR A 450 32.59 20.25 -8.16
C THR A 450 33.41 20.45 -6.88
N GLY A 451 34.03 19.39 -6.39
CA GLY A 451 34.99 19.43 -5.26
C GLY A 451 36.45 19.59 -5.71
N PRO A 452 37.38 19.68 -4.78
CA PRO A 452 38.82 19.63 -5.10
C PRO A 452 39.20 18.32 -5.80
N ASP A 453 39.98 18.39 -6.87
CA ASP A 453 40.45 17.20 -7.61
C ASP A 453 41.35 16.29 -6.76
N ALA A 454 42.09 16.87 -5.84
CA ALA A 454 43.00 16.12 -4.98
C ALA A 454 43.07 16.73 -3.59
N VAL A 455 43.20 15.84 -2.60
CA VAL A 455 43.45 16.19 -1.21
C VAL A 455 44.62 15.32 -0.72
N THR A 456 45.64 15.95 -0.17
CA THR A 456 46.79 15.27 0.44
C THR A 456 46.82 15.56 1.95
N ALA A 457 47.23 14.55 2.72
CA ALA A 457 47.43 14.71 4.14
C ALA A 457 48.79 14.07 4.49
N THR A 458 49.69 14.86 5.05
CA THR A 458 51.06 14.43 5.35
C THR A 458 51.40 14.75 6.78
N ALA A 459 51.87 13.74 7.52
CA ALA A 459 52.35 13.97 8.89
C ALA A 459 53.67 14.76 8.84
N SER A 460 53.70 15.93 9.45
CA SER A 460 54.93 16.77 9.55
C SER A 460 55.74 16.52 10.79
N ASP A 461 55.10 16.03 11.87
CA ASP A 461 55.70 15.58 13.11
C ASP A 461 54.79 14.59 13.83
N GLU A 462 55.09 14.26 15.09
CA GLU A 462 54.42 13.23 15.88
C GLU A 462 52.94 13.52 16.16
N SER A 463 52.51 14.75 16.08
CA SER A 463 51.16 15.19 16.41
C SER A 463 50.54 16.15 15.40
N THR A 464 51.27 16.40 14.30
CA THR A 464 50.86 17.44 13.35
C THR A 464 50.71 16.85 11.95
N VAL A 465 49.55 17.08 11.34
CA VAL A 465 49.25 16.71 9.95
C VAL A 465 49.02 17.99 9.14
N VAL A 466 49.67 18.10 8.01
CA VAL A 466 49.42 19.13 7.00
C VAL A 466 48.46 18.56 5.98
N VAL A 467 47.34 19.22 5.77
CA VAL A 467 46.35 18.88 4.76
C VAL A 467 46.37 19.97 3.67
N GLU A 468 46.53 19.58 2.42
CA GLU A 468 46.58 20.45 1.25
C GLU A 468 45.62 19.95 0.19
N TRP A 469 45.05 20.86 -0.61
CA TRP A 469 44.10 20.49 -1.66
C TRP A 469 44.23 21.41 -2.89
N THR A 470 43.70 20.94 -4.02
CA THR A 470 43.69 21.68 -5.29
C THR A 470 42.62 22.74 -5.27
N LYS A 471 42.88 23.86 -5.96
CA LYS A 471 41.85 24.86 -6.23
C LYS A 471 40.80 24.29 -7.17
N VAL A 472 39.55 24.51 -6.86
CA VAL A 472 38.43 24.12 -7.75
C VAL A 472 38.27 25.12 -8.89
N ASN A 473 38.02 24.63 -10.09
CA ASN A 473 37.64 25.46 -11.23
C ASN A 473 36.17 25.86 -11.09
N GLU A 474 35.92 27.16 -11.05
CA GLU A 474 34.56 27.71 -11.01
C GLU A 474 33.94 27.59 -12.41
N THR A 475 32.83 26.87 -12.53
CA THR A 475 32.06 26.70 -13.78
C THR A 475 30.59 27.01 -13.51
N SER A 476 29.94 27.67 -14.48
CA SER A 476 28.49 27.80 -14.51
C SER A 476 28.05 27.66 -15.96
N ASP A 477 27.21 26.66 -16.23
CA ASP A 477 26.75 26.34 -17.57
C ASP A 477 25.23 26.55 -17.66
N ARG A 478 24.82 27.24 -18.74
CA ARG A 478 23.41 27.32 -19.07
C ARG A 478 23.00 26.03 -19.78
N VAL A 479 22.09 25.31 -19.19
CA VAL A 479 21.61 24.02 -19.70
C VAL A 479 20.14 24.10 -20.05
N THR A 480 19.73 23.33 -21.06
CA THR A 480 18.33 23.10 -21.40
C THR A 480 18.06 21.59 -21.24
N ASP A 481 17.06 21.26 -20.44
CA ASP A 481 16.59 19.89 -20.27
C ASP A 481 15.26 19.71 -21.00
N GLY A 482 15.28 18.95 -22.09
CA GLY A 482 14.12 18.57 -22.90
C GLY A 482 13.59 17.19 -22.54
N PHE A 483 14.06 16.60 -21.44
CA PHE A 483 13.62 15.31 -20.89
C PHE A 483 13.83 14.08 -21.77
N ASP A 484 14.46 14.21 -22.94
CA ASP A 484 14.70 13.11 -23.88
C ASP A 484 15.67 12.06 -23.36
N ALA A 485 16.54 12.42 -22.39
CA ALA A 485 17.52 11.51 -21.80
C ALA A 485 16.90 10.53 -20.77
N TYR A 486 15.66 10.72 -20.38
CA TYR A 486 15.02 9.93 -19.34
C TYR A 486 14.11 8.85 -19.93
N ALA A 487 13.93 7.75 -19.21
CA ALA A 487 13.07 6.68 -19.66
C ALA A 487 11.60 7.16 -19.73
N ALA A 488 10.92 6.83 -20.81
CA ALA A 488 9.50 7.09 -20.96
C ALA A 488 8.71 6.52 -19.77
N TRP A 489 7.74 7.30 -19.29
CA TRP A 489 6.86 6.96 -18.16
C TRP A 489 7.53 6.88 -16.78
N SER A 490 8.77 7.38 -16.65
CA SER A 490 9.35 7.64 -15.31
C SER A 490 8.51 8.66 -14.57
N LYS A 491 8.20 8.42 -13.29
CA LYS A 491 7.29 9.26 -12.50
C LYS A 491 7.87 9.80 -11.19
N ASP A 492 8.82 9.11 -10.58
CA ASP A 492 9.31 9.47 -9.24
C ASP A 492 10.64 10.23 -9.28
N SER A 493 11.47 9.98 -10.30
CA SER A 493 12.71 10.73 -10.52
C SER A 493 13.14 10.65 -11.98
N PHE A 494 13.59 11.77 -12.52
CA PHE A 494 14.21 11.90 -13.82
C PHE A 494 15.45 12.76 -13.66
N GLY A 495 16.61 12.12 -13.59
CA GLY A 495 17.88 12.76 -13.26
C GLY A 495 17.85 13.35 -11.85
N ASP A 496 18.26 14.62 -11.74
CA ASP A 496 18.29 15.35 -10.47
C ASP A 496 17.01 16.17 -10.21
N TRP A 497 15.99 16.04 -11.06
CA TRP A 497 14.67 16.63 -10.82
C TRP A 497 13.92 15.86 -9.73
N THR A 498 13.15 16.58 -8.90
CA THR A 498 12.31 16.01 -7.88
C THR A 498 10.85 16.30 -8.19
N SER A 499 10.03 15.27 -8.20
CA SER A 499 8.58 15.35 -8.41
C SER A 499 7.89 15.10 -7.07
N VAL A 500 7.05 16.05 -6.60
CA VAL A 500 6.33 15.94 -5.33
C VAL A 500 4.84 16.01 -5.59
N TYR A 501 4.13 14.99 -5.12
CA TYR A 501 2.69 14.84 -5.25
C TYR A 501 2.01 15.28 -3.96
N GLY A 502 1.29 16.41 -3.99
CA GLY A 502 0.62 17.00 -2.82
C GLY A 502 -0.85 16.64 -2.70
N GLU A 503 -1.47 16.15 -3.76
CA GLU A 503 -2.88 15.76 -3.79
C GLU A 503 -3.12 14.31 -3.34
N LYS A 504 -4.41 13.93 -3.12
CA LYS A 504 -4.77 12.61 -2.56
C LYS A 504 -5.30 11.60 -3.57
N GLY A 505 -5.60 11.99 -4.80
CA GLY A 505 -6.26 11.17 -5.81
C GLY A 505 -5.33 10.22 -6.57
N ILE A 506 -5.87 9.62 -7.61
CA ILE A 506 -5.14 8.82 -8.60
C ILE A 506 -5.20 9.50 -9.95
N ALA A 507 -4.09 9.47 -10.68
CA ALA A 507 -3.99 10.12 -11.98
C ALA A 507 -4.84 9.45 -13.06
N LYS A 508 -5.47 10.26 -13.89
CA LYS A 508 -6.27 9.86 -15.04
C LYS A 508 -5.84 10.67 -16.26
N GLY A 509 -5.88 10.05 -17.44
CA GLY A 509 -5.54 10.73 -18.68
C GLY A 509 -6.76 11.18 -19.50
N PRO A 510 -6.58 12.10 -20.45
CA PRO A 510 -7.67 12.58 -21.31
C PRO A 510 -8.31 11.50 -22.17
N PHE A 511 -7.69 10.35 -22.31
CA PHE A 511 -8.18 9.22 -23.10
C PHE A 511 -8.36 7.94 -22.28
N SER A 512 -8.52 8.03 -20.97
CA SER A 512 -8.60 6.91 -20.01
C SER A 512 -9.54 5.76 -20.42
N LYS A 513 -10.63 6.07 -21.11
CA LYS A 513 -11.58 5.03 -21.55
C LYS A 513 -11.11 4.21 -22.74
N THR A 514 -10.27 4.77 -23.60
CA THR A 514 -9.90 4.15 -24.88
C THR A 514 -8.39 3.87 -24.96
N TYR A 515 -7.58 4.79 -24.44
CA TYR A 515 -6.13 4.73 -24.44
C TYR A 515 -5.62 5.16 -23.06
N PRO A 516 -5.72 4.31 -22.03
CA PRO A 516 -5.13 4.63 -20.73
C PRO A 516 -3.60 4.76 -20.86
N HIS A 517 -3.03 5.75 -20.20
CA HIS A 517 -1.57 5.88 -20.19
C HIS A 517 -0.91 4.88 -19.22
N PRO A 518 0.36 4.50 -19.39
CA PRO A 518 1.01 3.44 -18.59
C PRO A 518 1.00 3.66 -17.07
N ASN A 519 0.96 4.92 -16.61
CA ASN A 519 0.89 5.27 -15.19
C ASN A 519 -0.53 5.61 -14.71
N GLU A 520 -1.57 5.25 -15.47
CA GLU A 520 -2.94 5.52 -15.07
C GLU A 520 -3.32 4.76 -13.81
N ASN A 521 -4.17 5.36 -12.97
CA ASN A 521 -4.57 4.88 -11.64
C ASN A 521 -3.42 4.82 -10.61
N GLN A 522 -2.29 5.47 -10.88
CA GLN A 522 -1.18 5.59 -9.93
C GLN A 522 -1.11 7.01 -9.39
N ARG A 523 -0.39 7.20 -8.28
CA ARG A 523 -0.09 8.51 -7.69
C ARG A 523 1.25 9.01 -8.19
N PHE A 524 1.29 10.19 -8.76
CA PHE A 524 2.50 10.90 -9.15
C PHE A 524 2.18 12.35 -9.51
N ALA A 525 3.12 13.26 -9.33
CA ALA A 525 2.95 14.66 -9.73
C ALA A 525 3.23 14.85 -11.23
N TYR A 526 4.39 14.38 -11.71
CA TYR A 526 4.80 14.45 -13.08
C TYR A 526 5.33 13.11 -13.59
N THR A 527 5.18 12.87 -14.88
CA THR A 527 5.75 11.71 -15.57
C THR A 527 6.37 12.12 -16.91
N VAL A 528 7.42 11.42 -17.34
CA VAL A 528 8.00 11.58 -18.67
C VAL A 528 7.08 10.94 -19.69
N VAL A 529 6.56 11.70 -20.62
CA VAL A 529 5.64 11.22 -21.67
C VAL A 529 6.36 11.10 -22.99
N GLU A 530 6.31 9.90 -23.59
CA GLU A 530 6.61 9.65 -25.00
C GLU A 530 5.28 9.38 -25.72
N PRO A 531 4.71 10.38 -26.43
CA PRO A 531 3.35 10.28 -26.99
C PRO A 531 3.16 9.12 -27.95
N SER A 532 4.19 8.76 -28.72
CA SER A 532 4.16 7.66 -29.69
C SER A 532 3.98 6.27 -29.06
N THR A 533 4.33 6.13 -27.78
CA THR A 533 4.12 4.88 -27.00
C THR A 533 2.76 4.81 -26.34
N TRP A 534 2.00 5.90 -26.36
CA TRP A 534 0.68 6.01 -25.74
C TRP A 534 -0.46 6.06 -26.76
N LEU A 535 -0.32 6.90 -27.78
CA LEU A 535 -1.42 7.23 -28.68
C LEU A 535 -1.06 6.88 -30.14
N PRO A 536 -2.04 6.41 -30.94
CA PRO A 536 -1.83 6.21 -32.36
C PRO A 536 -1.58 7.53 -33.09
N THR A 537 -0.86 7.45 -34.21
CA THR A 537 -0.44 8.62 -35.00
C THR A 537 -1.62 9.52 -35.41
N GLU A 538 -2.76 8.94 -35.74
CA GLU A 538 -3.96 9.66 -36.14
C GLU A 538 -4.51 10.57 -35.03
N LEU A 539 -4.38 10.16 -33.76
CA LEU A 539 -4.74 11.01 -32.63
C LEU A 539 -3.70 12.09 -32.36
N LEU A 540 -2.41 11.80 -32.54
CA LEU A 540 -1.34 12.79 -32.41
C LEU A 540 -1.40 13.86 -33.50
N ASP A 541 -1.86 13.50 -34.68
CA ASP A 541 -2.08 14.46 -35.78
C ASP A 541 -3.34 15.30 -35.53
N LYS A 542 -4.36 14.71 -34.94
CA LYS A 542 -5.60 15.42 -34.57
C LYS A 542 -5.39 16.39 -33.40
N TYR A 543 -4.57 16.00 -32.42
CA TYR A 543 -4.31 16.77 -31.22
C TYR A 543 -2.83 17.17 -31.16
N ALA A 544 -2.44 18.13 -31.98
CA ALA A 544 -1.05 18.58 -32.11
C ALA A 544 -0.43 19.09 -30.78
N CYS A 545 -1.28 19.52 -29.83
CA CYS A 545 -0.88 19.90 -28.48
C CYS A 545 -0.21 18.78 -27.69
N LEU A 546 -0.41 17.51 -28.06
CA LEU A 546 0.20 16.35 -27.41
C LEU A 546 1.59 15.99 -27.96
N LYS A 547 2.05 16.66 -29.02
CA LYS A 547 3.42 16.49 -29.52
C LYS A 547 4.38 17.29 -28.65
N PRO A 548 5.62 16.79 -28.39
CA PRO A 548 6.65 17.55 -27.68
C PRO A 548 6.93 18.91 -28.33
N HIS A 549 7.40 19.86 -27.52
CA HIS A 549 7.92 21.10 -28.07
C HIS A 549 9.20 20.84 -28.88
N SER A 550 10.11 20.02 -28.31
CA SER A 550 11.29 19.52 -29.04
C SER A 550 11.49 18.02 -28.70
N GLY A 551 12.38 17.35 -29.43
CA GLY A 551 12.73 15.95 -29.17
C GLY A 551 11.56 14.98 -29.28
N ILE A 552 11.50 13.99 -28.37
CA ILE A 552 10.50 12.92 -28.34
C ILE A 552 9.71 12.85 -27.02
N HIS A 553 10.19 13.51 -25.98
CA HIS A 553 9.61 13.50 -24.64
C HIS A 553 9.17 14.89 -24.17
N TYR A 554 8.31 14.90 -23.16
CA TYR A 554 8.00 16.05 -22.32
C TYR A 554 7.54 15.56 -20.95
N LEU A 555 7.47 16.41 -19.94
CA LEU A 555 6.83 16.09 -18.66
C LEU A 555 5.35 16.44 -18.68
N ALA A 556 4.51 15.57 -18.10
CA ALA A 556 3.10 15.85 -17.90
C ALA A 556 2.66 15.61 -16.46
N SER A 557 1.79 16.52 -16.00
CA SER A 557 0.95 16.39 -14.82
C SER A 557 -0.48 16.15 -15.31
N PHE A 558 -1.06 15.02 -14.94
CA PHE A 558 -2.41 14.64 -15.33
C PHE A 558 -3.41 15.02 -14.23
N TYR A 559 -4.70 15.13 -14.59
CA TYR A 559 -5.73 15.32 -13.59
C TYR A 559 -5.85 14.11 -12.68
N SER A 560 -6.26 14.36 -11.44
CA SER A 560 -6.47 13.32 -10.46
C SER A 560 -7.93 13.24 -10.03
N VAL A 561 -8.35 12.03 -9.68
CA VAL A 561 -9.69 11.78 -9.14
C VAL A 561 -9.60 11.11 -7.78
N GLU A 562 -10.47 11.53 -6.90
CA GLU A 562 -10.74 10.90 -5.62
C GLU A 562 -12.25 10.63 -5.54
N ASN A 563 -12.69 9.39 -5.27
CA ASN A 563 -14.11 9.02 -5.23
C ASN A 563 -14.87 9.43 -6.50
N SER A 564 -14.28 9.23 -7.67
CA SER A 564 -14.83 9.63 -8.98
C SER A 564 -15.08 11.14 -9.13
N GLN A 565 -14.56 11.97 -8.24
CA GLN A 565 -14.59 13.42 -8.33
C GLN A 565 -13.21 13.95 -8.72
N PHE A 566 -13.20 14.98 -9.57
CA PHE A 566 -11.96 15.71 -9.87
C PHE A 566 -11.48 16.44 -8.61
N ILE A 567 -10.18 16.38 -8.36
CA ILE A 567 -9.56 17.12 -7.25
C ILE A 567 -8.58 18.15 -7.81
N PRO A 568 -8.42 19.30 -7.10
CA PRO A 568 -7.44 20.30 -7.48
C PRO A 568 -6.04 19.72 -7.53
N ALA A 569 -5.24 20.14 -8.50
CA ALA A 569 -3.83 19.77 -8.56
C ALA A 569 -3.03 20.45 -7.44
N ASP A 570 -2.08 19.70 -6.90
CA ASP A 570 -1.03 20.17 -6.00
C ASP A 570 0.27 19.45 -6.35
N ASN A 571 0.77 19.73 -7.58
CA ASN A 571 1.85 18.98 -8.20
C ASN A 571 3.08 19.86 -8.38
N TRP A 572 4.20 19.44 -7.79
CA TRP A 572 5.44 20.19 -7.75
C TRP A 572 6.53 19.51 -8.57
N LEU A 573 7.16 20.28 -9.45
CA LEU A 573 8.38 19.92 -10.16
C LEU A 573 9.52 20.78 -9.64
N ILE A 574 10.42 20.20 -8.88
CA ILE A 574 11.56 20.90 -8.27
C ILE A 574 12.81 20.67 -9.11
N SER A 575 13.51 21.75 -9.41
CA SER A 575 14.69 21.75 -10.27
C SER A 575 15.87 21.01 -9.64
N PRO A 576 16.85 20.57 -10.46
CA PRO A 576 18.21 20.35 -10.00
C PRO A 576 18.79 21.59 -9.31
N SER A 577 19.89 21.40 -8.59
CA SER A 577 20.57 22.50 -7.91
C SER A 577 21.05 23.59 -8.87
N LEU A 578 20.78 24.82 -8.50
CA LEU A 578 21.20 26.02 -9.22
C LEU A 578 22.55 26.53 -8.71
N SER A 579 23.20 27.39 -9.48
CA SER A 579 24.46 28.08 -9.10
C SER A 579 24.34 28.98 -7.86
N GLY A 580 23.11 29.41 -7.50
CA GLY A 580 22.87 30.41 -6.46
C GLY A 580 23.10 31.85 -6.93
N GLU A 581 23.51 32.07 -8.17
CA GLU A 581 23.58 33.39 -8.78
C GLU A 581 22.19 33.85 -9.25
N ALA A 582 21.96 35.17 -9.32
CA ALA A 582 20.74 35.68 -9.91
C ALA A 582 20.66 35.26 -11.39
N GLN A 583 19.53 34.68 -11.80
CA GLN A 583 19.36 34.14 -13.14
C GLN A 583 17.93 34.22 -13.64
N THR A 584 17.75 34.16 -14.96
CA THR A 584 16.45 33.97 -15.59
C THR A 584 16.30 32.51 -15.98
N VAL A 585 15.24 31.86 -15.47
CA VAL A 585 14.81 30.52 -15.91
C VAL A 585 13.77 30.68 -17.00
N SER A 586 13.85 29.86 -18.05
CA SER A 586 12.80 29.76 -19.06
C SER A 586 12.40 28.32 -19.28
N PHE A 587 11.14 28.10 -19.65
CA PHE A 587 10.61 26.77 -19.97
C PHE A 587 9.43 26.92 -20.92
N TRP A 588 9.18 25.87 -21.68
CA TRP A 588 7.99 25.79 -22.50
C TRP A 588 6.91 25.04 -21.74
N ALA A 589 5.70 25.59 -21.73
CA ALA A 589 4.55 24.92 -21.13
C ALA A 589 3.34 24.94 -22.06
N ASN A 590 2.50 23.93 -21.91
CA ASN A 590 1.30 23.72 -22.72
C ASN A 590 0.22 23.05 -21.85
N ASN A 591 -1.02 23.05 -22.37
CA ASN A 591 -2.13 22.30 -21.79
C ASN A 591 -2.85 21.47 -22.84
N PHE A 592 -3.49 20.38 -22.43
CA PHE A 592 -4.37 19.67 -23.33
C PHE A 592 -5.64 20.45 -23.57
N ASN A 593 -5.90 20.81 -24.82
CA ASN A 593 -7.11 21.50 -25.24
C ASN A 593 -7.79 20.71 -26.35
N ALA A 594 -8.88 20.02 -26.01
CA ALA A 594 -9.73 19.34 -26.97
C ALA A 594 -10.66 20.37 -27.63
N GLN A 595 -10.85 20.26 -28.93
CA GLN A 595 -11.62 21.19 -29.78
C GLN A 595 -12.86 21.78 -29.09
N GLY A 596 -12.83 23.08 -28.79
CA GLY A 596 -13.97 23.86 -28.31
C GLY A 596 -14.14 23.95 -26.79
N THR A 597 -13.32 23.25 -26.00
CA THR A 597 -13.29 23.37 -24.53
C THR A 597 -12.10 24.21 -24.12
N LYS A 598 -12.33 25.26 -23.34
CA LYS A 598 -11.26 26.08 -22.78
C LYS A 598 -10.93 25.54 -21.38
N TYR A 599 -10.06 24.55 -21.32
CA TYR A 599 -9.40 24.20 -20.05
C TYR A 599 -8.17 25.07 -19.90
N SER A 600 -7.96 25.62 -18.73
CA SER A 600 -6.74 26.35 -18.41
C SER A 600 -6.00 25.65 -17.28
N GLU A 601 -4.70 25.55 -17.44
CA GLU A 601 -3.82 25.05 -16.39
C GLU A 601 -3.14 26.22 -15.72
N ASN A 602 -3.37 26.39 -14.41
CA ASN A 602 -2.78 27.42 -13.59
C ASN A 602 -1.52 26.89 -12.91
N PHE A 603 -0.47 27.67 -12.94
CA PHE A 603 0.78 27.32 -12.29
C PHE A 603 1.54 28.53 -11.80
N GLU A 604 2.42 28.33 -10.85
CA GLU A 604 3.32 29.37 -10.37
C GLU A 604 4.76 28.87 -10.30
N VAL A 605 5.71 29.80 -10.27
CA VAL A 605 7.12 29.47 -10.08
C VAL A 605 7.56 30.00 -8.73
N LEU A 606 8.16 29.13 -7.94
CA LEU A 606 8.69 29.45 -6.63
C LEU A 606 10.19 29.20 -6.60
N TYR A 607 10.89 29.70 -5.60
CA TYR A 607 12.32 29.45 -5.42
C TYR A 607 12.62 29.12 -3.95
N SER A 608 13.66 28.35 -3.72
CA SER A 608 14.21 28.04 -2.40
C SER A 608 15.66 28.49 -2.32
N THR A 609 16.05 28.92 -1.11
CA THR A 609 17.45 29.31 -0.77
C THR A 609 18.08 28.33 0.22
N SER A 610 17.41 27.26 0.59
CA SER A 610 17.83 26.40 1.70
C SER A 610 17.70 24.90 1.47
N GLY A 611 16.68 24.42 0.79
CA GLY A 611 16.39 22.99 0.61
C GLY A 611 15.27 22.75 -0.39
N ILE A 612 14.77 21.52 -0.43
CA ILE A 612 13.73 21.06 -1.37
C ILE A 612 12.42 20.64 -0.68
N THR A 613 12.27 20.92 0.62
CA THR A 613 10.96 20.71 1.28
C THR A 613 10.00 21.80 0.82
N LEU A 614 8.72 21.52 0.70
CA LEU A 614 7.75 22.47 0.17
C LEU A 614 7.71 23.78 0.97
N ASP A 615 7.95 23.72 2.27
CA ASP A 615 8.02 24.89 3.16
C ASP A 615 9.26 25.79 2.92
N ASP A 616 10.29 25.29 2.24
CA ASP A 616 11.47 26.08 1.88
C ASP A 616 11.19 27.04 0.72
N PHE A 617 10.12 26.81 -0.05
CA PHE A 617 9.82 27.54 -1.27
C PHE A 617 9.06 28.85 -1.01
N LYS A 618 9.53 29.90 -1.66
CA LYS A 618 8.94 31.23 -1.63
C LYS A 618 8.43 31.62 -3.01
N SER A 619 7.26 32.24 -3.07
CA SER A 619 6.71 32.69 -4.34
C SER A 619 7.60 33.74 -4.99
N THR A 620 7.83 33.65 -6.30
CA THR A 620 8.42 34.71 -7.11
C THR A 620 7.43 35.84 -7.37
N GLY A 621 6.16 35.70 -6.98
CA GLY A 621 5.06 36.60 -7.30
C GLY A 621 4.54 36.43 -8.74
N LYS A 622 5.06 35.47 -9.51
CA LYS A 622 4.65 35.20 -10.89
C LYS A 622 3.70 33.99 -10.91
N LYS A 623 2.48 34.24 -11.36
CA LYS A 623 1.45 33.24 -11.65
C LYS A 623 1.17 33.22 -13.11
N PHE A 624 0.98 32.06 -13.67
CA PHE A 624 0.82 31.83 -15.09
C PHE A 624 -0.40 30.97 -15.39
N GLU A 625 -0.82 31.01 -16.63
CA GLU A 625 -1.93 30.22 -17.15
C GLU A 625 -1.57 29.71 -18.56
N ALA A 626 -1.74 28.41 -18.79
CA ALA A 626 -1.65 27.77 -20.10
C ALA A 626 -3.08 27.48 -20.60
N THR A 627 -3.48 28.10 -21.72
CA THR A 627 -4.91 28.12 -22.15
C THR A 627 -5.13 27.74 -23.61
N THR A 628 -4.07 27.71 -24.43
CA THR A 628 -4.22 27.69 -25.90
C THR A 628 -4.11 26.32 -26.54
N GLY A 629 -3.54 25.32 -25.82
CA GLY A 629 -3.16 24.05 -26.42
C GLY A 629 -1.97 24.18 -27.37
N GLU A 630 -1.20 25.25 -27.24
CA GLU A 630 0.03 25.51 -28.00
C GLU A 630 1.18 25.73 -27.02
N TRP A 631 2.36 25.26 -27.38
CA TRP A 631 3.55 25.48 -26.59
C TRP A 631 3.89 26.96 -26.53
N LYS A 632 4.11 27.47 -25.34
CA LYS A 632 4.47 28.86 -25.06
C LYS A 632 5.65 28.91 -24.11
N GLU A 633 6.61 29.79 -24.41
CA GLU A 633 7.73 30.05 -23.50
C GLU A 633 7.30 30.96 -22.34
N TYR A 634 7.71 30.57 -21.13
CA TYR A 634 7.55 31.34 -19.89
C TYR A 634 8.93 31.62 -19.30
N THR A 635 9.11 32.83 -18.77
CA THR A 635 10.38 33.26 -18.17
C THR A 635 10.16 33.84 -16.80
N VAL A 636 11.06 33.52 -15.86
CA VAL A 636 11.03 33.99 -14.49
C VAL A 636 12.44 34.33 -14.01
N ASP A 637 12.60 35.54 -13.45
CA ASP A 637 13.84 35.94 -12.83
C ASP A 637 13.91 35.42 -11.39
N LEU A 638 14.98 34.72 -11.06
CA LEU A 638 15.29 34.23 -9.72
C LEU A 638 16.31 35.15 -9.05
N PRO A 639 16.13 35.47 -7.75
CA PRO A 639 17.07 36.32 -7.02
C PRO A 639 18.39 35.59 -6.74
N ALA A 640 19.44 36.34 -6.44
CA ALA A 640 20.66 35.78 -5.89
C ALA A 640 20.38 35.02 -4.58
N GLY A 641 21.04 33.88 -4.40
CA GLY A 641 20.82 32.93 -3.31
C GLY A 641 19.77 31.85 -3.61
N ALA A 642 19.05 31.91 -4.76
CA ALA A 642 18.15 30.84 -5.17
C ALA A 642 18.96 29.60 -5.55
N THR A 643 18.77 28.52 -4.80
CA THR A 643 19.46 27.23 -5.00
C THR A 643 18.59 26.19 -5.71
N TYR A 644 17.28 26.42 -5.72
CA TYR A 644 16.28 25.64 -6.44
C TYR A 644 15.15 26.56 -6.92
N PHE A 645 14.46 26.12 -7.96
CA PHE A 645 13.13 26.60 -8.28
C PHE A 645 12.14 25.44 -8.35
N ALA A 646 10.86 25.76 -8.23
CA ALA A 646 9.80 24.80 -8.44
C ALA A 646 8.75 25.34 -9.40
N ILE A 647 8.23 24.50 -10.27
CA ILE A 647 7.02 24.76 -11.06
C ILE A 647 5.90 24.01 -10.37
N HIS A 648 4.93 24.75 -9.82
CA HIS A 648 3.83 24.22 -9.05
C HIS A 648 2.54 24.34 -9.84
N ASN A 649 2.00 23.21 -10.33
CA ASN A 649 0.65 23.15 -10.88
C ASN A 649 -0.34 23.14 -9.72
N ASN A 650 -1.19 24.17 -9.64
CA ASN A 650 -2.22 24.37 -8.62
C ASN A 650 -3.62 24.63 -9.22
N THR A 651 -3.89 24.01 -10.36
CA THR A 651 -5.12 24.13 -11.12
C THR A 651 -6.30 23.52 -10.34
N ALA A 652 -7.39 24.29 -10.17
CA ALA A 652 -8.57 23.82 -9.45
C ALA A 652 -9.38 22.78 -10.26
N ASP A 653 -9.39 22.89 -11.58
CA ASP A 653 -10.07 22.00 -12.54
C ASP A 653 -9.06 21.65 -13.64
N THR A 654 -8.10 20.81 -13.25
CA THR A 654 -6.98 20.39 -14.10
C THR A 654 -7.39 19.31 -15.09
N TYR A 655 -6.71 19.22 -16.23
CA TYR A 655 -6.88 18.13 -17.17
C TYR A 655 -5.55 17.48 -17.56
N MET A 656 -4.61 18.26 -18.09
CA MET A 656 -3.25 17.84 -18.39
C MET A 656 -2.35 19.06 -18.61
N PHE A 657 -1.40 19.26 -17.73
CA PHE A 657 -0.37 20.29 -17.81
C PHE A 657 0.94 19.67 -18.32
N MET A 658 1.60 20.32 -19.27
CA MET A 658 2.79 19.82 -19.95
C MET A 658 3.94 20.83 -19.86
N ILE A 659 5.15 20.33 -19.65
CA ILE A 659 6.38 21.14 -19.56
C ILE A 659 7.45 20.50 -20.45
N ASP A 660 8.21 21.34 -21.17
CA ASP A 660 9.33 20.94 -22.01
C ASP A 660 10.43 22.01 -22.03
N ASP A 661 11.63 21.64 -22.46
CA ASP A 661 12.78 22.54 -22.70
C ASP A 661 13.02 23.53 -21.58
N VAL A 662 13.25 23.04 -20.37
CA VAL A 662 13.54 23.90 -19.21
C VAL A 662 15.00 24.35 -19.23
N THR A 663 15.20 25.67 -19.31
CA THR A 663 16.53 26.30 -19.40
C THR A 663 16.86 27.05 -18.11
N TYR A 664 17.96 26.70 -17.50
CA TYR A 664 18.48 27.33 -16.29
C TYR A 664 20.00 27.30 -16.24
N THR A 665 20.61 28.04 -15.31
CA THR A 665 22.06 28.01 -15.10
C THR A 665 22.36 27.00 -13.99
N ALA A 666 22.87 25.85 -14.41
CA ALA A 666 23.39 24.81 -13.56
C ALA A 666 24.85 25.08 -13.20
N GLY A 667 25.41 24.23 -12.34
CA GLY A 667 26.82 24.24 -12.04
C GLY A 667 27.11 24.85 -10.67
N CYS A 668 28.38 25.11 -10.44
CA CYS A 668 28.86 25.39 -9.09
C CYS A 668 28.80 26.87 -8.74
N GLY A 669 28.85 27.74 -9.70
CA GLY A 669 29.01 29.17 -9.42
C GLY A 669 30.35 29.47 -8.75
N LYS A 670 30.39 30.53 -7.95
CA LYS A 670 31.58 30.99 -7.24
C LYS A 670 31.83 30.20 -5.98
N VAL A 671 33.10 29.78 -5.76
CA VAL A 671 33.53 29.15 -4.50
C VAL A 671 33.48 30.15 -3.34
N LEU A 672 32.71 29.82 -2.30
CA LEU A 672 32.54 30.62 -1.09
C LEU A 672 33.46 30.19 0.07
N GLY A 673 34.21 29.09 -0.11
CA GLY A 673 35.13 28.55 0.88
C GLY A 673 35.31 27.04 0.75
N TYR A 674 36.02 26.46 1.71
CA TYR A 674 36.25 25.03 1.79
C TYR A 674 35.96 24.53 3.21
N ASN A 675 35.33 23.38 3.33
CA ASN A 675 35.24 22.63 4.60
C ASN A 675 36.27 21.52 4.64
N VAL A 676 37.04 21.48 5.71
CA VAL A 676 38.02 20.41 5.96
C VAL A 676 37.52 19.51 7.07
N TYR A 677 37.48 18.22 6.80
CA TYR A 677 36.98 17.19 7.70
C TYR A 677 38.12 16.28 8.17
N ARG A 678 38.00 15.80 9.41
CA ARG A 678 38.79 14.70 9.94
C ARG A 678 37.88 13.62 10.45
N ASP A 679 38.05 12.40 9.95
CA ASP A 679 37.24 11.22 10.32
C ASP A 679 35.73 11.49 10.23
N GLY A 680 35.29 12.16 9.17
CA GLY A 680 33.91 12.52 8.92
C GLY A 680 33.34 13.68 9.76
N LYS A 681 34.17 14.32 10.63
CA LYS A 681 33.74 15.47 11.43
C LYS A 681 34.37 16.75 10.89
N LEU A 682 33.55 17.81 10.77
CA LEU A 682 34.06 19.12 10.37
C LEU A 682 35.14 19.60 11.34
N LEU A 683 36.33 19.82 10.80
CA LEU A 683 37.48 20.31 11.55
C LEU A 683 37.61 21.84 11.45
N LYS A 684 37.50 22.36 10.21
CA LYS A 684 37.70 23.79 9.97
C LYS A 684 37.05 24.23 8.64
N ARG A 685 36.49 25.43 8.62
CA ARG A 685 36.11 26.15 7.40
C ARG A 685 37.23 27.10 6.97
N ILE A 686 37.53 27.14 5.70
CA ILE A 686 38.58 27.97 5.07
C ILE A 686 37.92 28.94 4.09
N GLU A 687 38.30 30.20 4.15
CA GLU A 687 37.80 31.23 3.26
C GLU A 687 38.32 31.02 1.81
N PRO A 688 37.54 31.45 0.78
CA PRO A 688 37.86 31.14 -0.63
C PRO A 688 39.20 31.63 -1.13
N ASN A 689 39.71 32.74 -0.55
CA ASN A 689 40.97 33.36 -0.92
C ASN A 689 42.12 33.04 0.03
N ALA A 690 41.93 32.17 1.00
CA ALA A 690 42.97 31.76 1.92
C ALA A 690 43.93 30.73 1.25
N GLU A 691 45.06 30.46 1.92
CA GLU A 691 45.95 29.38 1.50
C GLU A 691 45.21 28.03 1.55
N LEU A 692 45.28 27.25 0.48
CA LEU A 692 44.58 25.95 0.36
C LEU A 692 45.32 24.86 1.14
N ARG A 693 45.56 25.17 2.40
CA ARG A 693 46.20 24.27 3.35
C ARG A 693 45.79 24.55 4.79
N ILE A 694 45.82 23.53 5.61
CA ILE A 694 45.73 23.65 7.07
C ILE A 694 46.79 22.80 7.75
N THR A 695 47.06 23.15 9.00
CA THR A 695 47.82 22.33 9.90
C THR A 695 46.91 21.88 11.04
N ASP A 696 46.77 20.56 11.23
CA ASP A 696 45.97 19.94 12.28
C ASP A 696 46.85 19.23 13.30
N LYS A 697 46.57 19.48 14.59
CA LYS A 697 47.14 18.70 15.70
C LYS A 697 46.28 17.46 15.92
N ALA A 698 46.58 16.41 15.21
CA ALA A 698 45.80 15.17 15.26
C ALA A 698 46.19 14.31 16.48
N PRO A 699 45.23 13.66 17.17
CA PRO A 699 45.53 12.65 18.14
C PRO A 699 46.28 11.47 17.47
N SER A 700 46.95 10.66 18.29
CA SER A 700 47.60 9.45 17.77
C SER A 700 46.58 8.47 17.20
N GLY A 701 46.89 7.87 16.04
CA GLY A 701 46.01 6.91 15.36
C GLY A 701 46.00 7.06 13.86
N LYS A 702 45.08 6.35 13.23
CA LYS A 702 44.79 6.47 11.80
C LYS A 702 43.72 7.53 11.58
N HIS A 703 43.98 8.51 10.74
CA HIS A 703 43.03 9.56 10.41
C HIS A 703 42.83 9.66 8.90
N THR A 704 41.61 9.98 8.50
CA THR A 704 41.25 10.31 7.12
C THR A 704 40.82 11.77 7.08
N TYR A 705 41.40 12.54 6.16
CA TYR A 705 41.00 13.91 5.89
C TYR A 705 40.19 13.96 4.61
N ALA A 706 39.23 14.88 4.56
CA ALA A 706 38.48 15.16 3.37
C ALA A 706 38.25 16.66 3.25
N VAL A 707 38.14 17.16 2.03
CA VAL A 707 37.88 18.58 1.76
C VAL A 707 36.79 18.70 0.71
N SER A 708 35.78 19.51 1.00
CA SER A 708 34.74 19.93 0.08
C SER A 708 34.83 21.42 -0.24
N ALA A 709 34.25 21.82 -1.37
CA ALA A 709 34.09 23.22 -1.73
C ALA A 709 32.66 23.69 -1.37
N LEU A 710 32.54 24.93 -0.92
CA LEU A 710 31.28 25.58 -0.58
C LEU A 710 30.86 26.55 -1.68
N TYR A 711 29.62 26.49 -2.06
CA TYR A 711 28.97 27.34 -3.06
C TYR A 711 27.66 27.92 -2.55
N ALA A 712 27.08 28.88 -3.26
CA ALA A 712 25.74 29.37 -2.93
C ALA A 712 24.68 28.26 -3.04
N GLY A 713 24.89 27.31 -3.96
CA GLY A 713 24.03 26.14 -4.18
C GLY A 713 24.27 24.98 -3.21
N GLY A 714 25.15 25.10 -2.22
CA GLY A 714 25.44 24.06 -1.25
C GLY A 714 26.91 23.64 -1.20
N GLU A 715 27.16 22.41 -0.76
CA GLU A 715 28.50 21.87 -0.54
C GLU A 715 28.77 20.73 -1.54
N SER A 716 29.99 20.69 -2.12
CA SER A 716 30.44 19.60 -3.03
C SER A 716 30.64 18.30 -2.28
N GLU A 717 30.73 17.18 -2.98
CA GLU A 717 31.29 15.96 -2.41
C GLU A 717 32.67 16.24 -1.81
N ALA A 718 32.97 15.58 -0.71
CA ALA A 718 34.24 15.72 -0.02
C ALA A 718 35.27 14.76 -0.60
N THR A 719 36.29 15.32 -1.26
CA THR A 719 37.45 14.54 -1.77
C THR A 719 38.29 14.09 -0.59
N LYS A 720 38.56 12.78 -0.51
CA LYS A 720 39.28 12.14 0.61
C LYS A 720 40.75 12.04 0.34
N SER A 721 41.58 12.28 1.36
CA SER A 721 43.02 11.94 1.35
C SER A 721 43.24 10.44 1.52
N ALA A 722 44.45 9.99 1.26
CA ALA A 722 44.92 8.72 1.79
C ALA A 722 44.90 8.72 3.34
N VAL A 723 44.77 7.55 3.93
CA VAL A 723 44.81 7.41 5.40
C VAL A 723 46.20 7.82 5.92
N VAL A 724 46.21 8.76 6.86
CA VAL A 724 47.41 9.21 7.55
C VAL A 724 47.45 8.55 8.92
N THR A 725 48.60 7.97 9.27
CA THR A 725 48.81 7.41 10.59
C THR A 725 49.57 8.43 11.43
N GLY A 726 48.94 8.97 12.45
CA GLY A 726 49.62 9.76 13.47
C GLY A 726 50.66 8.89 14.18
N ILE A 727 51.83 9.43 14.44
CA ILE A 727 52.94 8.70 15.04
C ILE A 727 52.61 8.52 16.53
N ASN A 728 52.48 7.28 17.00
CA ASN A 728 52.43 6.96 18.42
C ASN A 728 53.82 7.08 19.04
N GLY A 729 54.03 8.16 19.75
CA GLY A 729 55.07 8.35 20.75
C GLY A 729 56.55 8.11 20.33
N VAL A 730 57.41 8.94 20.80
CA VAL A 730 58.83 8.69 20.81
C VAL A 730 59.06 7.52 21.75
N VAL A 731 59.61 6.44 21.26
CA VAL A 731 60.12 5.36 22.11
C VAL A 731 61.42 5.86 22.72
N ASN A 732 61.35 6.42 23.92
CA ASN A 732 62.54 6.94 24.62
C ASN A 732 63.39 5.83 25.28
N ALA A 733 62.86 4.61 25.42
CA ALA A 733 63.58 3.43 25.88
C ALA A 733 63.01 2.18 25.18
N ILE A 734 63.86 1.41 24.52
CA ILE A 734 63.55 0.12 23.95
C ILE A 734 64.31 -0.90 24.80
N ASP A 735 63.56 -1.70 25.58
CA ASP A 735 64.19 -2.77 26.36
C ASP A 735 64.54 -3.95 25.44
N GLY A 736 65.80 -4.37 25.50
CA GLY A 736 66.33 -5.49 24.73
C GLY A 736 66.92 -5.08 23.37
N THR A 737 67.36 -6.07 22.59
CA THR A 737 67.90 -5.87 21.24
C THR A 737 66.79 -5.91 20.20
N PHE A 738 66.90 -5.03 19.19
CA PHE A 738 65.87 -4.90 18.12
C PHE A 738 66.54 -4.67 16.76
N ASP A 739 65.82 -5.04 15.72
CA ASP A 739 66.19 -4.74 14.34
C ASP A 739 65.48 -3.41 13.89
N VAL A 740 66.23 -2.62 13.12
CA VAL A 740 65.73 -1.35 12.58
C VAL A 740 65.54 -1.44 11.07
N PHE A 741 64.40 -1.07 10.60
CA PHE A 741 64.06 -1.06 9.18
C PHE A 741 63.67 0.37 8.74
N THR A 742 63.95 0.71 7.50
CA THR A 742 63.38 1.89 6.84
C THR A 742 61.86 1.67 6.65
N VAL A 743 61.10 2.74 6.39
CA VAL A 743 59.66 2.66 6.20
C VAL A 743 59.26 1.84 4.94
N ASP A 744 60.17 1.66 4.00
CA ASP A 744 60.05 0.80 2.82
C ASP A 744 60.46 -0.65 3.06
N GLY A 745 60.78 -1.03 4.33
CA GLY A 745 61.04 -2.39 4.76
C GLY A 745 62.48 -2.85 4.64
N LYS A 746 63.46 -2.00 4.27
CA LYS A 746 64.87 -2.34 4.23
C LYS A 746 65.47 -2.32 5.63
N ARG A 747 66.07 -3.42 6.08
CA ARG A 747 66.80 -3.50 7.37
C ARG A 747 68.11 -2.73 7.32
N ILE A 748 68.24 -1.74 8.21
CA ILE A 748 69.47 -0.89 8.32
C ILE A 748 70.35 -1.19 9.56
N ALA A 749 69.72 -1.79 10.58
CA ALA A 749 70.48 -2.28 11.75
C ALA A 749 69.85 -3.56 12.29
N LYS A 750 70.64 -4.44 12.87
CA LYS A 750 70.26 -5.74 13.45
C LYS A 750 70.73 -5.87 14.89
N GLY A 751 69.80 -6.23 15.79
CA GLY A 751 70.17 -6.56 17.18
C GLY A 751 70.79 -5.40 17.95
N VAL A 752 70.36 -4.14 17.65
CA VAL A 752 70.87 -2.95 18.35
C VAL A 752 70.09 -2.70 19.61
N THR A 753 70.69 -2.08 20.63
CA THR A 753 70.08 -1.73 21.92
C THR A 753 69.62 -0.24 21.96
N SER A 754 70.10 0.57 21.00
CA SER A 754 69.68 1.97 20.83
C SER A 754 69.63 2.36 19.35
N LEU A 755 69.04 3.49 19.05
CA LEU A 755 69.07 4.10 17.72
C LEU A 755 70.26 5.01 17.49
N ASP A 756 71.24 5.03 18.46
CA ASP A 756 72.45 5.85 18.32
C ASP A 756 73.27 5.38 17.15
N GLY A 757 73.81 6.31 16.35
CA GLY A 757 74.50 6.02 15.10
C GLY A 757 73.62 5.85 13.85
N ILE A 758 72.29 5.77 13.98
CA ILE A 758 71.37 5.78 12.84
C ILE A 758 71.02 7.23 12.47
N ALA A 759 70.95 7.54 11.20
CA ALA A 759 70.60 8.90 10.74
C ALA A 759 69.25 9.32 11.27
N ARG A 760 69.01 10.65 11.34
CA ARG A 760 67.68 11.17 11.69
C ARG A 760 66.69 10.77 10.63
N GLY A 761 65.47 10.30 11.05
CA GLY A 761 64.46 9.83 10.10
C GLY A 761 63.38 8.94 10.74
N PHE A 762 62.55 8.35 9.89
CA PHE A 762 61.48 7.41 10.27
C PHE A 762 61.94 5.96 10.05
N TYR A 763 61.72 5.13 11.04
CA TYR A 763 62.15 3.73 11.03
C TYR A 763 61.05 2.81 11.58
N ILE A 764 61.12 1.55 11.25
CA ILE A 764 60.30 0.49 11.84
C ILE A 764 61.20 -0.29 12.82
N VAL A 765 60.78 -0.32 14.09
CA VAL A 765 61.48 -1.03 15.17
C VAL A 765 60.43 -1.91 15.87
N ASN A 766 60.68 -3.21 15.95
CA ASN A 766 59.72 -4.18 16.52
C ASN A 766 58.29 -4.03 15.97
N GLY A 767 58.18 -3.80 14.65
CA GLY A 767 56.86 -3.60 13.98
C GLY A 767 56.18 -2.25 14.26
N LYS A 768 56.83 -1.37 15.03
CA LYS A 768 56.33 -0.02 15.34
C LYS A 768 57.14 1.03 14.58
N LYS A 769 56.46 2.06 14.09
CA LYS A 769 57.08 3.21 13.45
C LYS A 769 57.71 4.10 14.52
N VAL A 770 59.00 4.38 14.40
CA VAL A 770 59.82 5.14 15.36
C VAL A 770 60.47 6.30 14.63
N VAL A 771 60.52 7.46 15.27
CA VAL A 771 61.23 8.65 14.78
C VAL A 771 62.55 8.82 15.56
N ARG A 772 63.67 8.93 14.84
CA ARG A 772 64.88 9.43 15.40
C ARG A 772 65.02 10.90 15.09
N LYS A 773 65.01 11.73 16.13
CA LYS A 773 65.25 13.19 16.05
C LYS A 773 66.71 13.51 15.80
#